data_2bad6432c52ca54e13b814e1bf5a1e75
#
_entry.id   2bad6432c52ca54e13b814e1bf5a1e75
#
_cell.length_a   1.000
_cell.length_b   1.000
_cell.length_c   1.000
_cell.angle_alpha   90.00
_cell.angle_beta   90.00
_cell.angle_gamma   90.00
#
_symmetry.space_group_name_H-M   'P 1'
#
loop_
_entity.id
_entity.type
_entity.pdbx_description
1 polymer ?
#
loop_
_entity_poly.entity_id
_entity_poly.type
_entity_poly.pdbx_seq_one_letter_code
_entity_poly.pdbx_strand_id
1 'polypeptide(L)'
;MKSTIPLALMMCSAFSATATEQPLVWKAIAFGQSTDVNFSSNVLPEKIGVNDVTIDGKKLTPQESADLTKAITLESRGGKIGNSHDGLTFFYTELPASKNFVLQANIRVDQFGPENGAKPAAQEGAGLLVRDVLGNPRQQPLKTGYEEFPAASNQVMNAIMTQDKKDHQRVKMQAITREGITRPWGNAGAAIKKQSYKEEVDLSQTPEFRLKLQRTDDGFITAWAPVDSDSWVSKSVPRADLVSVQNKDSYYVGFFASRNARITVTNASLTTSPAHTLSSTPWQAEPLPLVVQLASGNISASGDYLLQARANEDGVFSVRQNEVVIGNEKTVKAGEMYTLPTRLEQTSTFTVAFTPSQGEPVNQQLTVERVADRDTALLYAAPDGKAEAKGTADAPLDLATAIALLAPGGKLVLKSGDYPRSEIPLTASGSSDKVKTLQAEGKVAIRGLLLDASYWHIQGIDVTEKSLRVQGSHNLIERVTAYRNDDTGIQISSPEKIGRPLWASYNRVVDSESYANEDPGKINADGFAVKMRVGEGNRLENCYAHDNIDDGFDLFNKIEDGANGVVVIENSVASNNTSNGFKLGGEGQPVAHQIRNSKATGNHLDGFTDNFNPGKLVVENNIAVDNQRFNYIFRPSPYGDVTTQGTFTGNLSIRNQPGEYDDAVVGTIDNTNYFIVKGKSVNADGKELDKTQVQTQ
;
A
#
# COMPACT_ATOMS: atom_id res chain seq x y z
N MET A 1 25.00 91.48 22.70
CA MET A 1 24.67 90.55 23.78
C MET A 1 24.44 89.21 23.12
N LYS A 2 25.38 88.27 23.22
CA LYS A 2 25.33 86.97 22.66
C LYS A 2 24.93 86.00 23.79
N SER A 3 23.80 85.36 23.68
CA SER A 3 23.34 84.31 24.59
C SER A 3 23.74 82.93 24.07
N THR A 4 24.58 82.26 24.82
CA THR A 4 25.01 80.90 24.58
C THR A 4 24.09 79.93 25.36
N ILE A 5 23.43 78.94 24.66
CA ILE A 5 22.66 77.84 25.24
C ILE A 5 23.59 76.65 25.30
N PRO A 6 23.72 75.92 26.44
CA PRO A 6 24.52 74.71 26.49
C PRO A 6 23.69 73.48 25.97
N LEU A 7 24.30 72.73 25.10
CA LEU A 7 23.78 71.43 24.56
C LEU A 7 23.99 70.34 25.59
N ALA A 8 22.92 69.87 26.17
CA ALA A 8 22.94 68.67 27.06
C ALA A 8 22.99 67.42 26.21
N LEU A 9 24.07 66.63 26.33
CA LEU A 9 24.26 65.35 25.69
C LEU A 9 23.47 64.25 26.49
N MET A 10 22.35 63.80 25.96
CA MET A 10 21.59 62.70 26.52
C MET A 10 22.20 61.35 26.04
N MET A 11 22.96 60.65 26.90
CA MET A 11 23.39 59.29 26.68
C MET A 11 22.17 58.39 26.80
N CYS A 12 21.65 57.92 25.67
CA CYS A 12 20.73 56.75 25.63
C CYS A 12 21.55 55.48 25.88
N SER A 13 21.54 54.96 27.08
CA SER A 13 21.95 53.59 27.38
C SER A 13 20.91 52.64 26.78
N ALA A 14 21.26 52.04 25.66
CA ALA A 14 20.48 50.91 25.12
C ALA A 14 20.57 49.72 26.11
N PHE A 15 19.53 49.54 26.90
CA PHE A 15 19.33 48.25 27.57
C PHE A 15 19.01 47.22 26.49
N SER A 16 19.98 46.39 26.17
CA SER A 16 19.72 45.13 25.48
C SER A 16 18.93 44.25 26.44
N ALA A 17 17.61 44.26 26.28
CA ALA A 17 16.76 43.24 26.91
C ALA A 17 17.18 41.90 26.32
N THR A 18 17.95 41.12 27.07
CA THR A 18 18.10 39.70 26.80
C THR A 18 16.71 39.11 26.96
N ALA A 19 16.06 38.76 25.82
CA ALA A 19 14.84 38.02 25.83
C ALA A 19 15.13 36.71 26.60
N THR A 20 14.56 36.57 27.79
CA THR A 20 14.59 35.30 28.53
C THR A 20 13.90 34.26 27.65
N GLU A 21 14.67 33.30 27.16
CA GLU A 21 14.15 32.20 26.36
C GLU A 21 13.06 31.51 27.20
N GLN A 22 11.85 31.40 26.68
CA GLN A 22 10.74 30.74 27.37
C GLN A 22 11.10 29.27 27.59
N PRO A 23 10.82 28.72 28.79
CA PRO A 23 11.11 27.32 29.05
C PRO A 23 10.35 26.45 28.06
N LEU A 24 11.01 25.44 27.50
CA LEU A 24 10.43 24.50 26.56
C LEU A 24 9.31 23.69 27.24
N VAL A 25 8.16 23.63 26.58
CA VAL A 25 7.00 22.86 27.06
C VAL A 25 7.00 21.49 26.39
N TRP A 26 7.11 20.44 27.19
CA TRP A 26 7.06 19.07 26.74
C TRP A 26 5.65 18.51 26.87
N LYS A 27 5.21 17.78 25.83
CA LYS A 27 3.87 17.20 25.73
C LYS A 27 3.94 15.78 25.24
N ALA A 28 2.89 14.99 25.52
CA ALA A 28 2.73 13.65 25.00
C ALA A 28 1.52 13.55 24.10
N ILE A 29 1.64 12.78 23.01
CA ILE A 29 0.55 12.48 22.09
C ILE A 29 0.71 11.06 21.57
N ALA A 30 -0.41 10.35 21.38
CA ALA A 30 -0.47 9.17 20.53
C ALA A 30 -1.33 9.49 19.31
N PHE A 31 -0.88 9.17 18.11
CA PHE A 31 -1.57 9.50 16.87
C PHE A 31 -1.37 8.42 15.81
N GLY A 32 -2.11 8.55 14.71
CA GLY A 32 -2.03 7.67 13.57
C GLY A 32 -2.60 6.28 13.86
N GLN A 33 -2.17 5.29 13.10
CA GLN A 33 -2.59 3.91 13.26
C GLN A 33 -2.32 3.41 14.69
N SER A 34 -3.34 2.93 15.38
CA SER A 34 -3.21 2.44 16.76
C SER A 34 -2.85 0.96 16.81
N THR A 35 -3.40 0.19 15.90
CA THR A 35 -3.14 -1.24 15.73
C THR A 35 -3.33 -1.61 14.27
N ASP A 36 -2.71 -2.67 13.84
CA ASP A 36 -3.11 -3.36 12.63
C ASP A 36 -4.17 -4.39 13.04
N VAL A 37 -5.36 -4.32 12.47
CA VAL A 37 -6.49 -5.19 12.80
C VAL A 37 -6.09 -6.67 12.62
N ASN A 38 -5.30 -6.96 11.59
CA ASN A 38 -4.80 -8.30 11.31
C ASN A 38 -3.82 -8.82 12.36
N PHE A 39 -3.25 -7.94 13.18
CA PHE A 39 -2.40 -8.30 14.32
C PHE A 39 -3.15 -8.34 15.65
N SER A 40 -4.44 -8.05 15.67
CA SER A 40 -5.23 -8.03 16.90
C SER A 40 -5.19 -9.36 17.67
N SER A 41 -5.13 -10.48 16.95
CA SER A 41 -4.92 -11.80 17.54
C SER A 41 -3.55 -11.98 18.21
N ASN A 42 -2.57 -11.17 17.88
CA ASN A 42 -1.19 -11.22 18.37
C ASN A 42 -0.90 -10.11 19.39
N VAL A 43 -1.84 -9.22 19.67
CA VAL A 43 -1.74 -8.16 20.68
C VAL A 43 -2.81 -8.39 21.72
N LEU A 44 -2.47 -8.28 23.00
CA LEU A 44 -3.46 -8.42 24.07
C LEU A 44 -4.54 -7.35 23.90
N PRO A 45 -5.82 -7.71 23.72
CA PRO A 45 -6.90 -6.77 23.43
C PRO A 45 -7.03 -5.65 24.45
N GLU A 46 -6.81 -5.95 25.73
CA GLU A 46 -6.85 -4.98 26.82
C GLU A 46 -5.74 -3.92 26.77
N LYS A 47 -4.69 -4.16 25.96
CA LYS A 47 -3.57 -3.24 25.75
C LYS A 47 -3.61 -2.51 24.42
N ILE A 48 -4.52 -2.85 23.53
CA ILE A 48 -4.71 -2.14 22.26
C ILE A 48 -5.13 -0.70 22.59
N GLY A 49 -4.41 0.28 22.02
CA GLY A 49 -4.66 1.69 22.28
C GLY A 49 -4.12 2.24 23.59
N VAL A 50 -3.47 1.44 24.40
CA VAL A 50 -2.76 1.93 25.60
C VAL A 50 -1.44 2.53 25.16
N ASN A 51 -1.36 3.84 25.19
CA ASN A 51 -0.20 4.61 24.76
C ASN A 51 0.07 5.69 25.80
N ASP A 52 1.10 5.49 26.61
CA ASP A 52 1.39 6.33 27.76
C ASP A 52 2.82 6.87 27.76
N VAL A 53 2.97 8.03 28.38
CA VAL A 53 4.26 8.60 28.81
C VAL A 53 4.19 8.81 30.31
N THR A 54 5.19 8.30 31.02
CA THR A 54 5.35 8.48 32.48
C THR A 54 6.69 9.13 32.77
N ILE A 55 6.73 9.96 33.81
CA ILE A 55 7.95 10.58 34.34
C ILE A 55 8.07 10.19 35.81
N ASP A 56 9.18 9.56 36.18
CA ASP A 56 9.35 8.96 37.52
C ASP A 56 8.15 8.08 37.94
N GLY A 57 7.61 7.30 37.00
CA GLY A 57 6.47 6.41 37.23
C GLY A 57 5.12 7.10 37.36
N LYS A 58 5.02 8.41 37.16
CA LYS A 58 3.75 9.15 37.15
C LYS A 58 3.35 9.46 35.70
N LYS A 59 2.09 9.16 35.36
CA LYS A 59 1.55 9.46 34.03
C LYS A 59 1.59 10.98 33.79
N LEU A 60 2.14 11.38 32.63
CA LEU A 60 2.18 12.76 32.23
C LEU A 60 0.75 13.22 31.87
N THR A 61 0.31 14.30 32.46
CA THR A 61 -0.93 14.97 32.06
C THR A 61 -0.63 16.00 30.96
N PRO A 62 -1.57 16.23 30.01
CA PRO A 62 -1.33 17.07 28.82
C PRO A 62 -0.87 18.53 29.10
N GLN A 63 -0.92 18.99 30.33
CA GLN A 63 -0.66 20.40 30.72
C GLN A 63 0.60 20.57 31.59
N GLU A 64 1.30 19.50 31.92
CA GLU A 64 2.51 19.58 32.77
C GLU A 64 3.77 19.76 31.94
N SER A 65 4.64 20.69 32.34
CA SER A 65 5.99 20.79 31.81
C SER A 65 6.84 19.64 32.35
N ALA A 66 7.55 18.95 31.48
CA ALA A 66 8.38 17.81 31.87
C ALA A 66 9.80 18.24 32.22
N ASP A 67 10.34 17.61 33.26
CA ASP A 67 11.74 17.71 33.64
C ASP A 67 12.56 16.60 32.96
N LEU A 68 13.35 16.95 31.95
CA LEU A 68 14.19 16.00 31.20
C LEU A 68 15.32 15.37 32.04
N THR A 69 15.58 15.87 33.26
CA THR A 69 16.58 15.27 34.15
C THR A 69 16.10 13.97 34.80
N LYS A 70 14.80 13.71 34.69
CA LYS A 70 14.18 12.50 35.28
C LYS A 70 14.05 11.38 34.22
N ALA A 71 13.88 10.15 34.72
CA ALA A 71 13.61 9.01 33.83
C ALA A 71 12.22 9.13 33.20
N ILE A 72 12.15 9.02 31.87
CA ILE A 72 10.93 9.13 31.07
C ILE A 72 10.68 7.76 30.44
N THR A 73 9.51 7.17 30.69
CA THR A 73 9.10 5.93 30.04
C THR A 73 8.04 6.23 29.00
N LEU A 74 8.27 5.76 27.78
CA LEU A 74 7.31 5.81 26.68
C LEU A 74 6.82 4.41 26.36
N GLU A 75 5.52 4.26 26.19
CA GLU A 75 4.88 3.00 25.84
C GLU A 75 3.92 3.20 24.66
N SER A 76 4.02 2.34 23.66
CA SER A 76 3.12 2.31 22.50
C SER A 76 2.60 0.89 22.30
N ARG A 77 1.29 0.76 22.23
CA ARG A 77 0.58 -0.48 21.91
C ARG A 77 -0.06 -0.35 20.54
N GLY A 78 0.43 -1.14 19.59
CA GLY A 78 0.05 -1.00 18.20
C GLY A 78 0.75 0.14 17.47
N GLY A 79 0.33 0.41 16.27
CA GLY A 79 0.94 1.40 15.39
C GLY A 79 1.99 0.82 14.45
N LYS A 80 2.63 1.67 13.70
CA LYS A 80 3.74 1.33 12.78
C LYS A 80 4.52 2.57 12.35
N ILE A 81 5.71 2.34 11.79
CA ILE A 81 6.43 3.32 10.98
C ILE A 81 6.26 2.86 9.53
N GLY A 82 5.32 3.47 8.82
CA GLY A 82 4.98 3.16 7.44
C GLY A 82 5.82 3.93 6.42
N ASN A 83 5.62 3.64 5.14
CA ASN A 83 6.31 4.36 4.07
C ASN A 83 5.83 5.80 3.95
N SER A 84 4.53 6.06 4.11
CA SER A 84 3.92 7.38 3.95
C SER A 84 3.39 7.97 5.25
N HIS A 85 3.05 7.17 6.25
CA HIS A 85 2.44 7.60 7.51
C HIS A 85 2.86 6.73 8.68
N ASP A 86 2.61 7.22 9.89
CA ASP A 86 2.99 6.57 11.13
C ASP A 86 1.82 6.37 12.09
N GLY A 87 2.00 5.44 13.02
CA GLY A 87 1.23 5.31 14.23
C GLY A 87 2.18 5.12 15.42
N LEU A 88 2.22 6.07 16.35
CA LEU A 88 3.20 6.05 17.44
C LEU A 88 2.77 6.89 18.65
N THR A 89 3.44 6.66 19.76
CA THR A 89 3.45 7.54 20.94
C THR A 89 4.65 8.46 20.86
N PHE A 90 4.43 9.76 21.00
CA PHE A 90 5.44 10.80 20.84
C PHE A 90 5.46 11.73 22.07
N PHE A 91 6.60 11.82 22.71
CA PHE A 91 6.89 12.78 23.76
C PHE A 91 7.79 13.87 23.20
N TYR A 92 7.28 15.09 23.08
CA TYR A 92 7.85 16.12 22.23
C TYR A 92 7.78 17.53 22.80
N THR A 93 8.60 18.40 22.24
CA THR A 93 8.45 19.85 22.33
C THR A 93 8.35 20.45 20.94
N GLU A 94 7.71 21.60 20.83
CA GLU A 94 7.61 22.39 19.60
C GLU A 94 8.74 23.43 19.58
N LEU A 95 9.44 23.52 18.45
CA LEU A 95 10.48 24.51 18.22
C LEU A 95 10.13 25.39 17.01
N PRO A 96 10.39 26.72 17.07
CA PRO A 96 10.26 27.58 15.91
C PRO A 96 11.20 27.13 14.77
N ALA A 97 10.76 27.29 13.53
CA ALA A 97 11.57 26.96 12.35
C ALA A 97 12.91 27.74 12.31
N SER A 98 12.97 28.91 12.96
CA SER A 98 14.16 29.76 13.12
C SER A 98 15.18 29.21 14.15
N LYS A 99 14.99 28.04 14.70
CA LYS A 99 15.92 27.41 15.64
C LYS A 99 16.51 26.12 15.05
N ASN A 100 17.79 25.91 15.23
CA ASN A 100 18.47 24.64 15.17
C ASN A 100 18.43 23.98 16.55
N PHE A 101 18.71 22.69 16.62
CA PHE A 101 18.71 21.95 17.91
C PHE A 101 19.73 20.82 17.93
N VAL A 102 20.08 20.41 19.16
CA VAL A 102 20.73 19.13 19.44
C VAL A 102 19.92 18.45 20.54
N LEU A 103 19.29 17.31 20.21
CA LEU A 103 18.63 16.40 21.15
C LEU A 103 19.51 15.18 21.37
N GLN A 104 19.83 14.87 22.60
CA GLN A 104 20.63 13.72 22.98
C GLN A 104 20.04 13.04 24.21
N ALA A 105 20.08 11.70 24.26
CA ALA A 105 19.65 10.92 25.41
C ALA A 105 20.25 9.51 25.41
N ASN A 106 20.18 8.84 26.56
CA ASN A 106 20.28 7.41 26.65
C ASN A 106 18.88 6.80 26.47
N ILE A 107 18.74 5.80 25.61
CA ILE A 107 17.52 5.07 25.35
C ILE A 107 17.74 3.61 25.70
N ARG A 108 17.01 3.11 26.70
CA ARG A 108 16.95 1.68 27.02
C ARG A 108 15.67 1.10 26.45
N VAL A 109 15.79 0.01 25.70
CA VAL A 109 14.66 -0.77 25.22
C VAL A 109 14.25 -1.72 26.32
N ASP A 110 13.09 -1.48 26.95
CA ASP A 110 12.54 -2.31 28.01
C ASP A 110 11.74 -3.48 27.43
N GLN A 111 11.11 -3.27 26.25
CA GLN A 111 10.31 -4.28 25.57
C GLN A 111 10.16 -3.92 24.10
N PHE A 112 10.37 -4.88 23.21
CA PHE A 112 9.84 -4.90 21.85
C PHE A 112 9.00 -6.16 21.66
N GLY A 113 7.90 -6.03 20.91
CA GLY A 113 6.98 -7.11 20.62
C GLY A 113 5.85 -7.27 21.63
N PRO A 114 4.86 -8.11 21.29
CA PRO A 114 3.70 -8.36 22.14
C PRO A 114 4.05 -9.12 23.42
N GLU A 115 3.34 -8.86 24.50
CA GLU A 115 3.54 -9.53 25.77
C GLU A 115 2.93 -10.95 25.83
N ASN A 116 2.06 -11.30 24.88
CA ASN A 116 1.39 -12.61 24.82
C ASN A 116 2.23 -13.72 24.17
N GLY A 117 3.52 -13.44 23.86
CA GLY A 117 4.40 -14.42 23.22
C GLY A 117 4.26 -14.52 21.70
N ALA A 118 3.40 -13.72 21.08
CA ALA A 118 3.32 -13.66 19.62
C ALA A 118 4.63 -13.14 19.00
N LYS A 119 4.85 -13.48 17.74
CA LYS A 119 6.04 -13.04 17.01
C LYS A 119 6.06 -11.53 16.79
N PRO A 120 7.24 -10.88 16.77
CA PRO A 120 7.36 -9.48 16.42
C PRO A 120 6.95 -9.22 14.97
N ALA A 121 6.59 -7.97 14.68
CA ALA A 121 6.16 -7.58 13.33
C ALA A 121 7.31 -7.07 12.45
N ALA A 122 8.54 -6.96 12.97
CA ALA A 122 9.69 -6.28 12.36
C ALA A 122 9.43 -4.78 12.08
N GLN A 123 8.55 -4.17 12.87
CA GLN A 123 8.16 -2.77 12.79
C GLN A 123 8.08 -2.10 14.17
N GLU A 124 8.40 -2.84 15.23
CA GLU A 124 8.60 -2.27 16.55
C GLU A 124 9.78 -1.31 16.47
N GLY A 125 9.60 -0.12 16.99
CA GLY A 125 10.63 0.92 16.87
C GLY A 125 10.55 1.96 17.98
N ALA A 126 11.70 2.54 18.28
CA ALA A 126 11.82 3.62 19.26
C ALA A 126 13.06 4.47 18.99
N GLY A 127 13.12 5.66 19.57
CA GLY A 127 14.27 6.53 19.46
C GLY A 127 13.94 8.01 19.47
N LEU A 128 14.72 8.79 18.69
CA LEU A 128 14.56 10.23 18.53
C LEU A 128 13.87 10.56 17.19
N LEU A 129 12.99 11.55 17.20
CA LEU A 129 12.20 11.95 16.05
C LEU A 129 12.11 13.47 15.96
N VAL A 130 12.25 13.99 14.75
CA VAL A 130 11.81 15.34 14.38
C VAL A 130 10.86 15.25 13.19
N ARG A 131 9.74 16.02 13.23
CA ARG A 131 8.72 16.01 12.18
C ARG A 131 8.04 17.37 12.03
N ASP A 132 7.53 17.66 10.83
CA ASP A 132 6.94 18.95 10.50
C ASP A 132 5.51 19.15 11.03
N VAL A 133 4.72 18.07 11.18
CA VAL A 133 3.36 18.12 11.74
C VAL A 133 3.10 16.95 12.66
N LEU A 134 2.14 17.13 13.58
CA LEU A 134 1.57 16.05 14.39
C LEU A 134 0.41 15.39 13.67
N GLY A 135 0.13 14.13 13.98
CA GLY A 135 -1.15 13.49 13.64
C GLY A 135 -2.27 13.92 14.59
N ASN A 136 -3.52 13.66 14.21
CA ASN A 136 -4.64 13.82 15.14
C ASN A 136 -4.51 12.86 16.33
N PRO A 137 -4.79 13.31 17.56
CA PRO A 137 -4.74 12.46 18.74
C PRO A 137 -5.66 11.25 18.60
N ARG A 138 -5.16 10.08 18.96
CA ARG A 138 -6.01 8.89 19.11
C ARG A 138 -7.05 9.13 20.20
N GLN A 139 -8.27 8.67 19.95
CA GLN A 139 -9.32 8.69 20.97
C GLN A 139 -9.02 7.68 22.08
N GLN A 140 -9.37 8.02 23.31
CA GLN A 140 -9.25 7.14 24.47
C GLN A 140 -10.60 7.11 25.23
N PRO A 141 -11.30 5.98 25.30
CA PRO A 141 -10.95 4.68 24.70
C PRO A 141 -10.96 4.73 23.16
N LEU A 142 -10.25 3.80 22.55
CA LEU A 142 -10.18 3.71 21.10
C LEU A 142 -11.59 3.48 20.52
N LYS A 143 -11.97 4.31 19.54
CA LYS A 143 -13.24 4.15 18.85
C LYS A 143 -13.12 3.07 17.78
N THR A 144 -13.86 1.99 17.94
CA THR A 144 -13.89 0.88 16.98
C THR A 144 -14.21 1.37 15.57
N GLY A 145 -13.48 0.91 14.59
CA GLY A 145 -13.58 1.31 13.19
C GLY A 145 -12.78 2.57 12.83
N TYR A 146 -12.09 3.21 13.79
CA TYR A 146 -11.33 4.44 13.59
C TYR A 146 -9.85 4.29 13.97
N GLU A 147 -9.34 3.08 13.92
CA GLU A 147 -7.99 2.73 14.39
C GLU A 147 -6.86 3.16 13.46
N GLU A 148 -7.14 3.36 12.18
CA GLU A 148 -6.12 3.41 11.13
C GLU A 148 -6.02 4.73 10.35
N PHE A 149 -6.46 5.84 10.90
CA PHE A 149 -6.33 7.11 10.20
C PHE A 149 -4.84 7.46 9.97
N PRO A 150 -4.45 7.75 8.72
CA PRO A 150 -3.08 8.14 8.41
C PRO A 150 -2.63 9.41 9.13
N ALA A 151 -1.37 9.46 9.52
CA ALA A 151 -0.70 10.63 10.08
C ALA A 151 0.64 10.83 9.37
N ALA A 152 0.57 11.36 8.15
CA ALA A 152 1.72 11.54 7.28
C ALA A 152 2.49 12.83 7.62
N SER A 153 3.82 12.75 7.59
CA SER A 153 4.73 13.85 7.93
C SER A 153 6.06 13.66 7.25
N ASN A 154 6.72 14.77 6.90
CA ASN A 154 8.15 14.76 6.62
C ASN A 154 8.90 14.65 7.94
N GLN A 155 9.94 13.83 7.98
CA GLN A 155 10.58 13.52 9.26
C GLN A 155 11.99 12.97 9.13
N VAL A 156 12.75 13.10 10.22
CA VAL A 156 14.02 12.42 10.44
C VAL A 156 13.95 11.68 11.75
N MET A 157 14.23 10.38 11.73
CA MET A 157 14.31 9.53 12.91
C MET A 157 15.74 9.01 13.11
N ASN A 158 16.17 8.97 14.36
CA ASN A 158 17.27 8.13 14.80
C ASN A 158 16.68 6.97 15.58
N ALA A 159 16.58 5.80 14.93
CA ALA A 159 15.69 4.72 15.34
C ALA A 159 16.42 3.42 15.68
N ILE A 160 15.95 2.77 16.73
CA ILE A 160 16.18 1.39 17.08
C ILE A 160 14.97 0.62 16.56
N MET A 161 15.16 -0.36 15.66
CA MET A 161 14.07 -1.10 15.00
C MET A 161 14.29 -2.60 15.10
N THR A 162 13.25 -3.38 15.36
CA THR A 162 13.34 -4.85 15.21
C THR A 162 13.78 -5.23 13.81
N GLN A 163 14.63 -6.26 13.71
CA GLN A 163 15.27 -6.66 12.47
C GLN A 163 14.39 -7.61 11.65
N ASP A 164 13.77 -8.58 12.29
CA ASP A 164 12.95 -9.58 11.62
C ASP A 164 11.68 -9.94 12.42
N LYS A 165 10.84 -10.78 11.80
CA LYS A 165 9.57 -11.25 12.41
C LYS A 165 9.74 -12.46 13.33
N LYS A 166 10.95 -12.90 13.65
CA LYS A 166 11.20 -14.11 14.43
C LYS A 166 11.71 -13.80 15.83
N ASP A 167 12.50 -12.72 15.96
CA ASP A 167 13.24 -12.42 17.18
C ASP A 167 13.20 -10.91 17.48
N HIS A 168 12.48 -10.53 18.54
CA HIS A 168 12.38 -9.14 19.00
C HIS A 168 13.61 -8.67 19.82
N GLN A 169 14.53 -9.56 20.15
CA GLN A 169 15.82 -9.19 20.78
C GLN A 169 16.83 -8.66 19.76
N ARG A 170 16.64 -8.98 18.48
CA ARG A 170 17.54 -8.51 17.42
C ARG A 170 17.03 -7.22 16.79
N VAL A 171 17.86 -6.19 16.89
CA VAL A 171 17.52 -4.85 16.38
C VAL A 171 18.61 -4.33 15.47
N LYS A 172 18.24 -3.36 14.65
CA LYS A 172 19.15 -2.54 13.85
C LYS A 172 19.01 -1.07 14.24
N MET A 173 20.12 -0.36 14.13
CA MET A 173 20.19 1.10 14.36
C MET A 173 20.14 1.81 13.02
N GLN A 174 19.18 2.72 12.83
CA GLN A 174 18.92 3.35 11.55
C GLN A 174 18.66 4.85 11.63
N ALA A 175 19.18 5.60 10.66
CA ALA A 175 18.61 6.88 10.28
C ALA A 175 17.46 6.63 9.30
N ILE A 176 16.28 7.15 9.59
CA ILE A 176 15.10 7.02 8.74
C ILE A 176 14.64 8.42 8.37
N THR A 177 14.49 8.68 7.06
CA THR A 177 13.94 9.92 6.56
C THR A 177 12.68 9.67 5.75
N ARG A 178 11.73 10.60 5.78
CA ARG A 178 10.59 10.63 4.87
C ARG A 178 10.46 12.04 4.30
N GLU A 179 10.32 12.11 2.99
CA GLU A 179 10.22 13.34 2.22
C GLU A 179 9.03 13.29 1.26
N GLY A 180 8.56 14.46 0.83
CA GLY A 180 7.51 14.60 -0.17
C GLY A 180 6.09 14.59 0.36
N ILE A 181 5.91 14.71 1.66
CA ILE A 181 4.59 14.80 2.29
C ILE A 181 4.15 16.26 2.31
N THR A 182 3.01 16.57 1.68
CA THR A 182 2.41 17.91 1.64
C THR A 182 1.02 17.96 2.26
N ARG A 183 0.46 16.82 2.68
CA ARG A 183 -0.86 16.70 3.29
C ARG A 183 -0.91 15.54 4.30
N PRO A 184 -1.82 15.57 5.28
CA PRO A 184 -1.87 14.58 6.37
C PRO A 184 -2.15 13.14 5.93
N TRP A 185 -2.81 12.94 4.78
CA TRP A 185 -3.04 11.62 4.20
C TRP A 185 -1.78 10.98 3.59
N GLY A 186 -0.77 11.78 3.24
CA GLY A 186 0.37 11.36 2.44
C GLY A 186 0.25 11.75 0.97
N ASN A 187 1.28 11.44 0.18
CA ASN A 187 1.37 11.81 -1.24
C ASN A 187 1.95 10.68 -2.08
N ALA A 188 1.52 10.61 -3.33
CA ALA A 188 2.19 9.80 -4.33
C ALA A 188 3.65 10.21 -4.50
N GLY A 189 4.52 9.22 -4.66
CA GLY A 189 5.95 9.43 -4.82
C GLY A 189 6.69 9.87 -3.54
N ALA A 190 6.02 10.03 -2.40
CA ALA A 190 6.69 10.28 -1.13
C ALA A 190 7.67 9.15 -0.82
N ALA A 191 8.87 9.51 -0.40
CA ALA A 191 9.97 8.56 -0.24
C ALA A 191 10.38 8.39 1.22
N ILE A 192 10.46 7.14 1.67
CA ILE A 192 11.16 6.77 2.91
C ILE A 192 12.53 6.20 2.56
N LYS A 193 13.58 6.74 3.20
CA LYS A 193 14.96 6.25 3.07
C LYS A 193 15.43 5.74 4.43
N LYS A 194 16.04 4.56 4.44
CA LYS A 194 16.58 3.92 5.64
C LYS A 194 18.08 3.68 5.45
N GLN A 195 18.88 4.20 6.35
CA GLN A 195 20.34 4.04 6.35
C GLN A 195 20.77 3.43 7.68
N SER A 196 21.24 2.20 7.67
CA SER A 196 21.72 1.53 8.88
C SER A 196 23.09 2.06 9.30
N TYR A 197 23.28 2.21 10.60
CA TYR A 197 24.62 2.38 11.23
C TYR A 197 25.17 1.05 11.67
N LYS A 198 24.32 0.22 12.23
CA LYS A 198 24.60 -1.10 12.74
C LYS A 198 23.46 -2.03 12.32
N GLU A 199 23.80 -3.09 11.62
CA GLU A 199 22.83 -4.00 11.03
C GLU A 199 22.19 -4.94 12.06
N GLU A 200 22.96 -5.31 13.10
CA GLU A 200 22.48 -6.24 14.12
C GLU A 200 23.05 -5.90 15.48
N VAL A 201 22.16 -5.77 16.46
CA VAL A 201 22.47 -5.66 17.87
C VAL A 201 21.53 -6.58 18.65
N ASP A 202 22.09 -7.31 19.61
CA ASP A 202 21.34 -8.16 20.53
C ASP A 202 20.98 -7.37 21.80
N LEU A 203 19.68 -7.10 22.01
CA LEU A 203 19.18 -6.36 23.16
C LEU A 203 19.45 -7.08 24.50
N SER A 204 19.59 -8.40 24.49
CA SER A 204 19.92 -9.15 25.72
C SER A 204 21.32 -8.83 26.23
N GLN A 205 22.21 -8.37 25.35
CA GLN A 205 23.60 -7.99 25.66
C GLN A 205 23.76 -6.47 25.75
N THR A 206 23.01 -5.72 24.95
CA THR A 206 23.12 -4.26 24.82
C THR A 206 21.71 -3.66 24.75
N PRO A 207 21.02 -3.50 25.88
CA PRO A 207 19.64 -2.96 25.90
C PRO A 207 19.60 -1.43 25.85
N GLU A 208 20.71 -0.72 26.05
CA GLU A 208 20.76 0.75 26.17
C GLU A 208 21.76 1.38 25.19
N PHE A 209 21.37 2.50 24.62
CA PHE A 209 22.10 3.20 23.57
C PHE A 209 22.10 4.71 23.82
N ARG A 210 23.21 5.39 23.50
CA ARG A 210 23.25 6.84 23.39
C ARG A 210 22.85 7.26 21.99
N LEU A 211 21.78 8.04 21.88
CA LEU A 211 21.30 8.57 20.60
C LEU A 211 21.42 10.09 20.56
N LYS A 212 21.71 10.62 19.38
CA LYS A 212 21.73 12.05 19.11
C LYS A 212 21.03 12.33 17.79
N LEU A 213 20.19 13.38 17.80
CA LEU A 213 19.54 13.96 16.62
C LEU A 213 19.79 15.46 16.65
N GLN A 214 20.36 15.98 15.58
CA GLN A 214 20.74 17.39 15.46
C GLN A 214 20.20 17.96 14.16
N ARG A 215 19.66 19.20 14.21
CA ARG A 215 19.41 20.05 13.05
C ARG A 215 20.46 21.12 12.98
N THR A 216 21.00 21.35 11.79
CA THR A 216 21.94 22.44 11.43
C THR A 216 21.38 23.20 10.24
N ASP A 217 22.05 24.29 9.83
CA ASP A 217 21.68 25.03 8.62
C ASP A 217 21.85 24.20 7.33
N ASP A 218 22.70 23.16 7.36
CA ASP A 218 22.96 22.27 6.21
C ASP A 218 22.03 21.04 6.17
N GLY A 219 21.33 20.74 7.27
CA GLY A 219 20.48 19.53 7.35
C GLY A 219 20.45 18.90 8.72
N PHE A 220 20.30 17.57 8.73
CA PHE A 220 20.21 16.79 9.97
C PHE A 220 21.39 15.85 10.10
N ILE A 221 21.80 15.62 11.35
CA ILE A 221 22.80 14.62 11.73
C ILE A 221 22.13 13.72 12.77
N THR A 222 22.11 12.41 12.49
CA THR A 222 21.74 11.39 13.46
C THR A 222 22.99 10.64 13.87
N ALA A 223 23.12 10.29 15.14
CA ALA A 223 24.26 9.52 15.60
C ALA A 223 23.90 8.59 16.77
N TRP A 224 24.65 7.50 16.92
CA TRP A 224 24.57 6.62 18.06
C TRP A 224 25.95 6.28 18.60
N ALA A 225 26.02 5.94 19.87
CA ALA A 225 27.20 5.39 20.52
C ALA A 225 26.78 4.38 21.60
N PRO A 226 27.61 3.41 21.96
CA PRO A 226 27.45 2.67 23.19
C PRO A 226 27.42 3.62 24.40
N VAL A 227 26.74 3.24 25.50
CA VAL A 227 26.55 4.11 26.66
C VAL A 227 27.89 4.56 27.26
N ASP A 228 28.86 3.67 27.30
CA ASP A 228 30.19 3.88 27.92
C ASP A 228 31.25 4.35 26.93
N SER A 229 30.85 4.84 25.74
CA SER A 229 31.77 5.25 24.70
C SER A 229 31.46 6.62 24.13
N ASP A 230 32.50 7.40 23.83
CA ASP A 230 32.39 8.66 23.10
C ASP A 230 32.61 8.49 21.57
N SER A 231 32.68 7.24 21.10
CA SER A 231 32.81 6.92 19.68
C SER A 231 31.46 6.94 18.98
N TRP A 232 31.12 8.09 18.40
CA TRP A 232 29.87 8.28 17.68
C TRP A 232 29.96 7.80 16.24
N VAL A 233 28.97 7.02 15.82
CA VAL A 233 28.72 6.68 14.41
C VAL A 233 27.57 7.53 13.92
N SER A 234 27.75 8.30 12.85
CA SER A 234 26.76 9.27 12.39
C SER A 234 26.32 9.05 10.93
N LYS A 235 25.15 9.58 10.60
CA LYS A 235 24.59 9.73 9.25
C LYS A 235 24.12 11.16 9.06
N SER A 236 24.29 11.69 7.85
CA SER A 236 23.87 13.03 7.48
C SER A 236 22.68 12.98 6.51
N VAL A 237 21.77 13.95 6.66
CA VAL A 237 20.63 14.19 5.78
C VAL A 237 20.72 15.64 5.33
N PRO A 238 21.24 15.94 4.12
CA PRO A 238 21.53 17.31 3.66
C PRO A 238 20.25 18.04 3.18
N ARG A 239 19.23 18.13 4.04
CA ARG A 239 17.92 18.75 3.80
C ARG A 239 17.41 19.43 5.05
N ALA A 240 17.92 20.64 5.37
CA ALA A 240 17.52 21.38 6.57
C ALA A 240 16.04 21.84 6.54
N ASP A 241 15.48 22.05 5.36
CA ASP A 241 14.09 22.43 5.12
C ASP A 241 13.08 21.26 5.19
N LEU A 242 13.55 20.03 5.36
CA LEU A 242 12.71 18.82 5.33
C LEU A 242 11.51 18.89 6.29
N VAL A 243 11.69 19.45 7.48
CA VAL A 243 10.62 19.59 8.49
C VAL A 243 9.93 20.95 8.47
N SER A 244 9.98 21.65 7.34
CA SER A 244 9.33 22.96 7.13
C SER A 244 8.41 22.96 5.91
N VAL A 245 8.02 21.77 5.42
CA VAL A 245 7.20 21.61 4.20
C VAL A 245 5.72 21.83 4.49
N GLN A 246 5.14 21.10 5.45
CA GLN A 246 3.73 21.25 5.82
C GLN A 246 3.52 22.40 6.82
N ASN A 247 4.49 22.65 7.69
CA ASN A 247 4.46 23.77 8.64
C ASN A 247 5.76 24.58 8.52
N LYS A 248 5.62 25.84 8.11
CA LYS A 248 6.79 26.75 7.88
C LYS A 248 7.25 27.46 9.15
N ASP A 249 6.41 27.50 10.18
CA ASP A 249 6.63 28.32 11.37
C ASP A 249 7.30 27.54 12.49
N SER A 250 6.99 26.23 12.60
CA SER A 250 7.48 25.36 13.67
C SER A 250 7.60 23.91 13.25
N TYR A 251 8.29 23.13 14.05
CA TYR A 251 8.42 21.67 13.94
C TYR A 251 8.48 21.02 15.32
N TYR A 252 8.32 19.71 15.38
CA TYR A 252 8.19 18.94 16.61
C TYR A 252 9.37 17.99 16.77
N VAL A 253 10.03 18.00 17.93
CA VAL A 253 11.21 17.18 18.21
C VAL A 253 11.07 16.49 19.56
N GLY A 254 11.49 15.21 19.64
CA GLY A 254 11.39 14.45 20.88
C GLY A 254 11.68 12.98 20.73
N PHE A 255 11.02 12.17 21.58
CA PHE A 255 11.20 10.74 21.74
C PHE A 255 9.95 10.00 21.27
N PHE A 256 10.13 8.86 20.61
CA PHE A 256 9.00 8.07 20.12
C PHE A 256 9.12 6.60 20.47
N ALA A 257 7.97 5.94 20.59
CA ALA A 257 7.80 4.49 20.60
C ALA A 257 6.67 4.10 19.61
N SER A 258 6.82 2.98 18.93
CA SER A 258 5.87 2.50 17.92
C SER A 258 5.75 0.98 17.98
N ARG A 259 4.53 0.49 17.87
CA ARG A 259 4.17 -0.92 17.70
C ARG A 259 4.70 -1.84 18.81
N ASN A 260 3.98 -1.93 19.92
CA ASN A 260 4.35 -2.78 21.07
C ASN A 260 5.79 -2.55 21.55
N ALA A 261 6.12 -1.28 21.77
CA ALA A 261 7.41 -0.85 22.28
C ALA A 261 7.26 -0.13 23.61
N ARG A 262 8.17 -0.44 24.55
CA ARG A 262 8.38 0.30 25.79
C ARG A 262 9.84 0.65 25.90
N ILE A 263 10.14 1.92 26.15
CA ILE A 263 11.49 2.43 26.35
C ILE A 263 11.59 3.30 27.59
N THR A 264 12.77 3.33 28.19
CA THR A 264 13.15 4.30 29.23
C THR A 264 14.22 5.24 28.66
N VAL A 265 13.95 6.54 28.76
CA VAL A 265 14.85 7.62 28.37
C VAL A 265 15.48 8.23 29.62
N THR A 266 16.80 8.34 29.64
CA THR A 266 17.58 8.98 30.70
C THR A 266 18.64 9.91 30.12
N ASN A 267 19.23 10.76 30.97
CA ASN A 267 20.28 11.72 30.55
C ASN A 267 19.89 12.54 29.32
N ALA A 268 18.60 12.92 29.24
CA ALA A 268 18.08 13.66 28.11
C ALA A 268 18.48 15.14 28.18
N SER A 269 18.88 15.69 27.06
CA SER A 269 19.18 17.12 26.93
C SER A 269 18.75 17.63 25.57
N LEU A 270 18.19 18.83 25.53
CA LEU A 270 17.86 19.56 24.32
C LEU A 270 18.46 20.96 24.42
N THR A 271 19.31 21.31 23.47
CA THR A 271 19.86 22.65 23.30
C THR A 271 19.44 23.24 21.98
N THR A 272 19.24 24.54 21.92
CA THR A 272 18.85 25.27 20.70
C THR A 272 19.87 26.35 20.34
N SER A 273 19.93 26.66 19.04
CA SER A 273 20.69 27.80 18.52
C SER A 273 19.91 28.49 17.40
N PRO A 274 20.18 29.75 17.05
CA PRO A 274 19.54 30.36 15.89
C PRO A 274 19.82 29.57 14.62
N ALA A 275 18.80 29.40 13.75
CA ALA A 275 18.97 28.94 12.39
C ALA A 275 19.05 30.10 11.42
N HIS A 276 19.94 30.03 10.45
CA HIS A 276 19.99 30.98 9.35
C HIS A 276 18.88 30.70 8.35
N THR A 277 18.56 31.65 7.48
CA THR A 277 17.52 31.48 6.47
C THR A 277 17.90 30.32 5.53
N LEU A 278 17.07 29.29 5.53
CA LEU A 278 17.29 28.13 4.70
C LEU A 278 16.81 28.39 3.27
N SER A 279 17.64 28.07 2.28
CA SER A 279 17.16 27.97 0.90
C SER A 279 16.42 26.63 0.77
N SER A 280 15.11 26.67 0.53
CA SER A 280 14.35 25.45 0.28
C SER A 280 14.47 25.05 -1.19
N THR A 281 14.94 23.84 -1.44
CA THR A 281 14.76 23.20 -2.76
C THR A 281 13.46 22.40 -2.70
N PRO A 282 12.45 22.74 -3.52
CA PRO A 282 11.21 21.96 -3.53
C PRO A 282 11.53 20.49 -3.77
N TRP A 283 10.91 19.62 -2.97
CA TRP A 283 11.02 18.19 -3.18
C TRP A 283 10.41 17.81 -4.54
N GLN A 284 11.09 16.96 -5.26
CA GLN A 284 10.60 16.36 -6.48
C GLN A 284 10.72 14.84 -6.36
N ALA A 285 9.65 14.13 -6.77
CA ALA A 285 9.69 12.68 -6.87
C ALA A 285 10.80 12.27 -7.85
N GLU A 286 11.53 11.22 -7.52
CA GLU A 286 12.47 10.63 -8.46
C GLU A 286 11.69 10.16 -9.71
N PRO A 287 12.09 10.54 -10.92
CA PRO A 287 11.41 10.10 -12.13
C PRO A 287 11.51 8.58 -12.24
N LEU A 288 10.42 7.95 -12.65
CA LEU A 288 10.45 6.52 -12.95
C LEU A 288 11.36 6.28 -14.15
N PRO A 289 12.11 5.17 -14.17
CA PRO A 289 12.92 4.83 -15.33
C PRO A 289 12.03 4.55 -16.55
N LEU A 290 12.55 4.86 -17.74
CA LEU A 290 11.93 4.42 -18.99
C LEU A 290 11.85 2.89 -19.00
N VAL A 291 10.66 2.34 -19.22
CA VAL A 291 10.40 0.92 -19.34
C VAL A 291 9.84 0.64 -20.74
N VAL A 292 10.57 -0.16 -21.51
CA VAL A 292 10.12 -0.69 -22.80
C VAL A 292 9.98 -2.20 -22.67
N GLN A 293 8.82 -2.74 -23.00
CA GLN A 293 8.49 -4.16 -22.88
C GLN A 293 8.18 -4.78 -24.24
N LEU A 294 8.87 -5.88 -24.57
CA LEU A 294 8.50 -6.72 -25.70
C LEU A 294 7.40 -7.70 -25.25
N ALA A 295 6.34 -7.79 -26.04
CA ALA A 295 5.15 -8.60 -25.73
C ALA A 295 4.96 -9.77 -26.72
N SER A 296 5.96 -10.08 -27.53
CA SER A 296 5.95 -11.17 -28.51
C SER A 296 6.88 -12.29 -28.12
N GLY A 297 6.49 -13.54 -28.42
CA GLY A 297 7.27 -14.74 -28.15
C GLY A 297 8.53 -14.87 -28.99
N ASN A 298 9.50 -15.61 -28.47
CA ASN A 298 10.78 -15.88 -29.11
C ASN A 298 10.79 -17.16 -29.96
N ILE A 299 9.63 -17.78 -30.17
CA ILE A 299 9.46 -19.00 -30.99
C ILE A 299 8.19 -18.88 -31.83
N SER A 300 8.23 -19.35 -33.07
CA SER A 300 7.05 -19.42 -33.93
C SER A 300 7.08 -20.68 -34.80
N ALA A 301 5.94 -21.39 -34.83
CA ALA A 301 5.67 -22.51 -35.71
C ALA A 301 4.81 -22.09 -36.93
N SER A 302 4.69 -20.78 -37.19
CA SER A 302 3.98 -20.20 -38.32
C SER A 302 4.85 -19.19 -39.02
N GLY A 303 4.70 -19.08 -40.34
CA GLY A 303 5.31 -17.98 -41.14
C GLY A 303 4.71 -16.61 -40.82
N ASP A 304 3.49 -16.54 -40.29
CA ASP A 304 2.92 -15.28 -39.83
C ASP A 304 3.32 -14.99 -38.40
N TYR A 305 3.79 -13.79 -38.12
CA TYR A 305 4.25 -13.35 -36.83
C TYR A 305 3.73 -11.97 -36.45
N LEU A 306 3.34 -11.77 -35.20
CA LEU A 306 2.89 -10.51 -34.67
C LEU A 306 3.92 -9.98 -33.67
N LEU A 307 4.70 -8.98 -34.08
CA LEU A 307 5.62 -8.29 -33.19
C LEU A 307 4.83 -7.27 -32.36
N GLN A 308 5.02 -7.29 -31.03
CA GLN A 308 4.35 -6.41 -30.10
C GLN A 308 5.33 -5.82 -29.09
N ALA A 309 5.14 -4.54 -28.78
CA ALA A 309 5.91 -3.82 -27.76
C ALA A 309 5.06 -2.73 -27.12
N ARG A 310 5.43 -2.29 -25.91
CA ARG A 310 4.82 -1.13 -25.24
C ARG A 310 5.85 -0.40 -24.38
N ALA A 311 5.58 0.88 -24.07
CA ALA A 311 6.44 1.68 -23.23
C ALA A 311 5.63 2.45 -22.17
N ASN A 312 6.25 2.86 -21.08
CA ASN A 312 5.60 3.68 -20.04
C ASN A 312 5.59 5.19 -20.36
N GLU A 313 6.11 5.59 -21.53
CA GLU A 313 6.14 6.96 -21.99
C GLU A 313 5.61 7.08 -23.42
N ASP A 314 5.20 8.30 -23.81
CA ASP A 314 4.86 8.64 -25.20
C ASP A 314 6.12 8.61 -26.06
N GLY A 315 6.05 8.06 -27.28
CA GLY A 315 7.22 8.00 -28.15
C GLY A 315 6.94 7.35 -29.50
N VAL A 316 8.00 6.95 -30.18
CA VAL A 316 7.95 6.35 -31.52
C VAL A 316 8.66 5.02 -31.52
N PHE A 317 7.97 3.96 -31.99
CA PHE A 317 8.58 2.67 -32.30
C PHE A 317 9.04 2.60 -33.74
N SER A 318 10.23 2.04 -33.97
CA SER A 318 10.72 1.60 -35.26
C SER A 318 11.35 0.21 -35.14
N VAL A 319 11.29 -0.59 -36.22
CA VAL A 319 11.69 -2.00 -36.17
C VAL A 319 12.58 -2.35 -37.37
N ARG A 320 13.62 -3.14 -37.08
CA ARG A 320 14.41 -3.84 -38.10
C ARG A 320 14.27 -5.35 -37.92
N GLN A 321 14.18 -6.08 -38.99
CA GLN A 321 14.27 -7.55 -39.02
C GLN A 321 15.51 -7.93 -39.81
N ASN A 322 16.45 -8.64 -39.19
CA ASN A 322 17.74 -8.98 -39.79
C ASN A 322 18.44 -7.75 -40.42
N GLU A 323 18.50 -6.65 -39.65
CA GLU A 323 19.05 -5.33 -40.03
C GLU A 323 18.26 -4.55 -41.12
N VAL A 324 17.22 -5.11 -41.72
CA VAL A 324 16.38 -4.43 -42.69
C VAL A 324 15.22 -3.75 -41.96
N VAL A 325 14.98 -2.47 -42.26
CA VAL A 325 13.83 -1.73 -41.72
C VAL A 325 12.54 -2.35 -42.23
N ILE A 326 11.63 -2.67 -41.33
CA ILE A 326 10.31 -3.21 -41.66
C ILE A 326 9.21 -2.34 -41.07
N GLY A 327 8.10 -2.20 -41.80
CA GLY A 327 7.01 -1.33 -41.37
C GLY A 327 7.38 0.15 -41.34
N ASN A 328 6.45 1.00 -40.98
CA ASN A 328 6.65 2.42 -40.77
C ASN A 328 6.88 2.73 -39.29
N GLU A 329 7.57 3.81 -39.02
CA GLU A 329 7.62 4.37 -37.68
C GLU A 329 6.20 4.67 -37.19
N LYS A 330 5.91 4.30 -35.92
CA LYS A 330 4.60 4.49 -35.32
C LYS A 330 4.70 5.24 -34.02
N THR A 331 4.05 6.40 -33.95
CA THR A 331 3.85 7.12 -32.68
C THR A 331 2.85 6.36 -31.82
N VAL A 332 3.17 6.17 -30.54
CA VAL A 332 2.33 5.52 -29.53
C VAL A 332 2.21 6.39 -28.27
N LYS A 333 1.11 6.24 -27.58
CA LYS A 333 0.92 6.79 -26.25
C LYS A 333 1.49 5.84 -25.19
N ALA A 334 1.84 6.39 -24.04
CA ALA A 334 2.28 5.60 -22.89
C ALA A 334 1.26 4.49 -22.58
N GLY A 335 1.72 3.25 -22.49
CA GLY A 335 0.91 2.06 -22.28
C GLY A 335 0.25 1.47 -23.53
N GLU A 336 0.20 2.21 -24.63
CA GLU A 336 -0.37 1.71 -25.90
C GLU A 336 0.47 0.56 -26.46
N MET A 337 -0.19 -0.53 -26.88
CA MET A 337 0.47 -1.66 -27.51
C MET A 337 0.80 -1.32 -28.97
N TYR A 338 2.08 -1.23 -29.26
CA TYR A 338 2.58 -1.26 -30.65
C TYR A 338 2.41 -2.67 -31.20
N THR A 339 1.86 -2.80 -32.40
CA THR A 339 1.71 -4.10 -33.09
C THR A 339 2.17 -3.97 -34.55
N LEU A 340 2.97 -4.94 -35.00
CA LEU A 340 3.47 -5.03 -36.34
C LEU A 340 3.33 -6.46 -36.87
N PRO A 341 2.34 -6.78 -37.72
CA PRO A 341 2.27 -8.04 -38.45
C PRO A 341 3.47 -8.16 -39.41
N THR A 342 4.16 -9.29 -39.37
CA THR A 342 5.31 -9.55 -40.24
C THR A 342 5.38 -11.03 -40.60
N ARG A 343 6.33 -11.40 -41.46
CA ARG A 343 6.58 -12.79 -41.86
C ARG A 343 7.95 -13.29 -41.40
N LEU A 344 7.96 -14.56 -41.01
CA LEU A 344 9.15 -15.31 -40.62
C LEU A 344 9.36 -16.45 -41.63
N GLU A 345 10.25 -16.29 -42.59
CA GLU A 345 10.65 -17.39 -43.46
C GLU A 345 11.67 -18.30 -42.81
N GLN A 346 12.47 -17.73 -41.89
CA GLN A 346 13.49 -18.39 -41.12
C GLN A 346 13.63 -17.73 -39.74
N THR A 347 14.44 -18.31 -38.86
CA THR A 347 14.85 -17.67 -37.60
C THR A 347 15.34 -16.25 -37.89
N SER A 348 14.77 -15.28 -37.21
CA SER A 348 14.98 -13.86 -37.46
C SER A 348 15.27 -13.10 -36.18
N THR A 349 16.12 -12.08 -36.27
CA THR A 349 16.38 -11.16 -35.15
C THR A 349 15.72 -9.82 -35.45
N PHE A 350 14.88 -9.38 -34.49
CA PHE A 350 14.26 -8.06 -34.50
C PHE A 350 15.06 -7.13 -33.59
N THR A 351 15.35 -5.93 -34.10
CA THR A 351 15.80 -4.79 -33.30
C THR A 351 14.64 -3.81 -33.20
N VAL A 352 14.09 -3.68 -32.01
CA VAL A 352 12.98 -2.78 -31.71
C VAL A 352 13.55 -1.55 -31.03
N ALA A 353 13.49 -0.41 -31.71
CA ALA A 353 13.92 0.88 -31.20
C ALA A 353 12.69 1.67 -30.70
N PHE A 354 12.79 2.23 -29.52
CA PHE A 354 11.83 3.17 -28.97
C PHE A 354 12.51 4.50 -28.70
N THR A 355 12.01 5.56 -29.32
CA THR A 355 12.46 6.94 -29.10
C THR A 355 11.40 7.65 -28.26
N PRO A 356 11.67 7.93 -26.96
CA PRO A 356 10.72 8.66 -26.12
C PRO A 356 10.58 10.10 -26.61
N SER A 357 9.50 10.78 -26.21
CA SER A 357 9.27 12.19 -26.55
C SER A 357 10.38 13.11 -26.01
N GLN A 358 11.05 12.70 -24.94
CA GLN A 358 12.23 13.36 -24.36
C GLN A 358 13.22 12.30 -23.91
N GLY A 359 14.47 12.40 -24.33
CA GLY A 359 15.53 11.46 -23.95
C GLY A 359 16.14 10.72 -25.14
N GLU A 360 17.02 9.77 -24.81
CA GLU A 360 17.75 8.99 -25.81
C GLU A 360 16.97 7.73 -26.24
N PRO A 361 17.11 7.28 -27.47
CA PRO A 361 16.50 6.03 -27.95
C PRO A 361 16.97 4.81 -27.17
N VAL A 362 16.06 3.89 -26.90
CA VAL A 362 16.33 2.58 -26.30
C VAL A 362 16.09 1.49 -27.33
N ASN A 363 17.08 0.60 -27.48
CA ASN A 363 16.98 -0.53 -28.40
C ASN A 363 16.87 -1.84 -27.60
N GLN A 364 15.95 -2.71 -28.05
CA GLN A 364 15.83 -4.07 -27.58
C GLN A 364 15.94 -5.05 -28.74
N GLN A 365 16.53 -6.22 -28.47
CA GLN A 365 16.64 -7.28 -29.47
C GLN A 365 15.79 -8.48 -29.08
N LEU A 366 15.15 -9.08 -30.07
CA LEU A 366 14.37 -10.30 -29.96
C LEU A 366 14.73 -11.23 -31.10
N THR A 367 15.37 -12.37 -30.80
CA THR A 367 15.55 -13.43 -31.80
C THR A 367 14.37 -14.40 -31.70
N VAL A 368 13.66 -14.57 -32.79
CA VAL A 368 12.53 -15.48 -32.91
C VAL A 368 12.96 -16.71 -33.68
N GLU A 369 12.97 -17.84 -32.99
CA GLU A 369 13.25 -19.14 -33.59
C GLU A 369 12.09 -19.58 -34.46
N ARG A 370 12.36 -19.90 -35.72
CA ARG A 370 11.39 -20.47 -36.65
C ARG A 370 11.49 -21.99 -36.59
N VAL A 371 10.52 -22.62 -35.92
CA VAL A 371 10.44 -24.09 -35.87
C VAL A 371 9.55 -24.64 -36.98
N ALA A 372 9.52 -25.99 -37.10
CA ALA A 372 8.69 -26.65 -38.12
C ALA A 372 7.21 -26.24 -38.04
N ASP A 373 6.61 -26.06 -39.21
CA ASP A 373 5.20 -25.67 -39.30
C ASP A 373 4.28 -26.68 -38.62
N ARG A 374 3.36 -26.13 -37.83
CA ARG A 374 2.27 -26.88 -37.22
C ARG A 374 1.03 -26.00 -37.08
N ASP A 375 -0.12 -26.62 -36.96
CA ASP A 375 -1.33 -25.88 -36.58
C ASP A 375 -1.20 -25.44 -35.11
N THR A 376 -1.17 -24.12 -34.89
CA THR A 376 -1.09 -23.49 -33.59
C THR A 376 -2.37 -22.73 -33.22
N ALA A 377 -3.40 -22.84 -34.06
CA ALA A 377 -4.70 -22.22 -33.77
C ALA A 377 -5.49 -23.02 -32.70
N LEU A 378 -5.26 -24.33 -32.63
CA LEU A 378 -5.86 -25.20 -31.61
C LEU A 378 -4.78 -26.14 -31.07
N LEU A 379 -4.42 -25.96 -29.81
CA LEU A 379 -3.44 -26.82 -29.11
C LEU A 379 -4.08 -27.48 -27.90
N TYR A 380 -3.56 -28.67 -27.57
CA TYR A 380 -3.89 -29.39 -26.36
C TYR A 380 -2.66 -29.53 -25.48
N ALA A 381 -2.85 -29.35 -24.16
CA ALA A 381 -1.84 -29.64 -23.16
C ALA A 381 -2.37 -30.64 -22.12
N ALA A 382 -1.46 -31.42 -21.55
CA ALA A 382 -1.76 -32.38 -20.49
C ALA A 382 -0.68 -32.31 -19.38
N PRO A 383 -0.98 -32.75 -18.13
CA PRO A 383 0.02 -32.76 -17.06
C PRO A 383 1.27 -33.57 -17.37
N ASP A 384 1.13 -34.64 -18.15
CA ASP A 384 2.20 -35.51 -18.64
C ASP A 384 2.61 -35.25 -20.11
N GLY A 385 2.08 -34.15 -20.68
CA GLY A 385 2.40 -33.70 -22.03
C GLY A 385 3.89 -33.42 -22.22
N LYS A 386 4.38 -33.49 -23.47
CA LYS A 386 5.78 -33.35 -23.81
C LYS A 386 6.01 -32.22 -24.81
N ALA A 387 7.13 -31.52 -24.69
CA ALA A 387 7.48 -30.40 -25.56
C ALA A 387 7.57 -30.82 -27.06
N GLU A 388 7.98 -32.03 -27.33
CA GLU A 388 8.14 -32.58 -28.68
C GLU A 388 6.83 -33.08 -29.28
N ALA A 389 5.76 -33.16 -28.49
CA ALA A 389 4.46 -33.67 -28.95
C ALA A 389 3.84 -32.75 -30.03
N LYS A 390 2.85 -33.27 -30.74
CA LYS A 390 2.21 -32.53 -31.85
C LYS A 390 1.28 -31.39 -31.38
N GLY A 391 0.81 -31.42 -30.13
CA GLY A 391 -0.18 -30.49 -29.62
C GLY A 391 -1.62 -30.84 -29.99
N THR A 392 -1.88 -32.07 -30.43
CA THR A 392 -3.21 -32.59 -30.74
C THR A 392 -3.83 -33.25 -29.50
N ALA A 393 -5.13 -33.57 -29.56
CA ALA A 393 -5.85 -34.18 -28.43
C ALA A 393 -5.27 -35.56 -27.99
N ASP A 394 -4.70 -36.29 -28.92
CA ASP A 394 -4.06 -37.62 -28.72
C ASP A 394 -2.56 -37.55 -28.47
N ALA A 395 -1.92 -36.40 -28.73
CA ALA A 395 -0.52 -36.14 -28.50
C ALA A 395 -0.31 -34.71 -27.90
N PRO A 396 -0.77 -34.48 -26.64
CA PRO A 396 -0.75 -33.13 -26.03
C PRO A 396 0.67 -32.69 -25.66
N LEU A 397 0.87 -31.39 -25.71
CA LEU A 397 2.08 -30.71 -25.25
C LEU A 397 2.12 -30.61 -23.70
N ASP A 398 3.30 -30.32 -23.15
CA ASP A 398 3.36 -29.67 -21.85
C ASP A 398 2.79 -28.26 -21.91
N LEU A 399 2.35 -27.74 -20.77
CA LEU A 399 1.64 -26.44 -20.71
C LEU A 399 2.53 -25.27 -21.17
N ALA A 400 3.79 -25.22 -20.77
CA ALA A 400 4.70 -24.12 -21.10
C ALA A 400 4.97 -24.05 -22.62
N THR A 401 5.24 -25.17 -23.24
CA THR A 401 5.42 -25.27 -24.69
C THR A 401 4.15 -24.91 -25.46
N ALA A 402 2.99 -25.35 -24.99
CA ALA A 402 1.71 -25.02 -25.60
C ALA A 402 1.42 -23.52 -25.55
N ILE A 403 1.67 -22.84 -24.41
CA ILE A 403 1.54 -21.38 -24.25
C ILE A 403 2.46 -20.64 -25.21
N ALA A 404 3.73 -21.05 -25.30
CA ALA A 404 4.75 -20.41 -26.16
C ALA A 404 4.40 -20.50 -27.66
N LEU A 405 3.85 -21.63 -28.09
CA LEU A 405 3.52 -21.89 -29.49
C LEU A 405 2.14 -21.40 -29.94
N LEU A 406 1.22 -21.11 -29.00
CA LEU A 406 -0.17 -20.74 -29.34
C LEU A 406 -0.21 -19.50 -30.20
N ALA A 407 -0.82 -19.58 -31.36
CA ALA A 407 -1.00 -18.45 -32.27
C ALA A 407 -1.86 -17.34 -31.65
N PRO A 408 -1.69 -16.06 -32.05
CA PRO A 408 -2.65 -15.02 -31.74
C PRO A 408 -4.07 -15.40 -32.19
N GLY A 409 -5.06 -15.31 -31.30
CA GLY A 409 -6.43 -15.79 -31.53
C GLY A 409 -6.62 -17.28 -31.37
N GLY A 410 -5.57 -18.02 -31.02
CA GLY A 410 -5.62 -19.47 -30.84
C GLY A 410 -6.29 -19.91 -29.54
N LYS A 411 -6.66 -21.20 -29.49
CA LYS A 411 -7.28 -21.85 -28.33
C LYS A 411 -6.38 -22.97 -27.81
N LEU A 412 -6.07 -22.91 -26.53
CA LEU A 412 -5.38 -23.94 -25.77
C LEU A 412 -6.37 -24.69 -24.90
N VAL A 413 -6.52 -26.00 -25.09
CA VAL A 413 -7.37 -26.88 -24.32
C VAL A 413 -6.50 -27.66 -23.34
N LEU A 414 -6.79 -27.50 -22.02
CA LEU A 414 -6.14 -28.27 -20.98
C LEU A 414 -6.91 -29.55 -20.70
N LYS A 415 -6.25 -30.69 -20.83
CA LYS A 415 -6.79 -32.01 -20.42
C LYS A 415 -6.94 -32.05 -18.91
N SER A 416 -7.90 -32.83 -18.42
CA SER A 416 -8.11 -33.08 -16.98
C SER A 416 -6.81 -33.48 -16.27
N GLY A 417 -6.60 -32.93 -15.07
CA GLY A 417 -5.51 -33.28 -14.17
C GLY A 417 -4.91 -32.09 -13.45
N ASP A 418 -3.87 -32.37 -12.68
CA ASP A 418 -3.16 -31.40 -11.86
C ASP A 418 -1.90 -30.88 -12.58
N TYR A 419 -1.84 -29.60 -12.78
CA TYR A 419 -0.71 -28.92 -13.42
C TYR A 419 0.17 -28.26 -12.37
N PRO A 420 1.50 -28.22 -12.58
CA PRO A 420 2.38 -27.47 -11.72
C PRO A 420 2.08 -25.97 -11.79
N ARG A 421 2.71 -25.19 -10.88
CA ARG A 421 2.70 -23.74 -10.99
C ARG A 421 3.17 -23.32 -12.38
N SER A 422 2.38 -22.46 -13.03
CA SER A 422 2.56 -22.09 -14.43
C SER A 422 2.55 -20.57 -14.61
N GLU A 423 3.09 -20.15 -15.74
CA GLU A 423 3.13 -18.74 -16.13
C GLU A 423 2.66 -18.57 -17.57
N ILE A 424 1.85 -17.55 -17.81
CA ILE A 424 1.56 -17.04 -19.15
C ILE A 424 2.30 -15.69 -19.24
N PRO A 425 3.54 -15.69 -19.78
CA PRO A 425 4.40 -14.52 -19.74
C PRO A 425 3.90 -13.40 -20.67
N LEU A 426 4.34 -12.17 -20.43
CA LEU A 426 3.99 -11.02 -21.25
C LEU A 426 4.21 -11.29 -22.75
N THR A 427 5.26 -12.01 -23.09
CA THR A 427 5.61 -12.41 -24.47
C THR A 427 4.59 -13.35 -25.13
N ALA A 428 3.67 -13.92 -24.39
CA ALA A 428 2.57 -14.74 -24.91
C ALA A 428 1.27 -13.94 -25.14
N SER A 429 1.31 -12.60 -25.14
CA SER A 429 0.12 -11.76 -25.30
C SER A 429 -0.63 -12.02 -26.58
N GLY A 430 -1.96 -11.87 -26.52
CA GLY A 430 -2.83 -11.75 -27.68
C GLY A 430 -2.92 -10.30 -28.18
N SER A 431 -3.97 -9.97 -28.90
CA SER A 431 -4.33 -8.60 -29.27
C SER A 431 -5.85 -8.41 -29.21
N SER A 432 -6.32 -7.18 -29.32
CA SER A 432 -7.74 -6.85 -29.20
C SER A 432 -8.63 -7.59 -30.23
N ASP A 433 -8.10 -7.90 -31.40
CA ASP A 433 -8.75 -8.62 -32.50
C ASP A 433 -8.40 -10.14 -32.49
N LYS A 434 -7.40 -10.56 -31.72
CA LYS A 434 -6.88 -11.93 -31.66
C LYS A 434 -6.62 -12.37 -30.21
N VAL A 435 -7.69 -12.42 -29.42
CA VAL A 435 -7.65 -12.87 -28.03
C VAL A 435 -7.31 -14.36 -27.99
N LYS A 436 -6.35 -14.74 -27.14
CA LYS A 436 -5.99 -16.14 -26.90
C LYS A 436 -6.90 -16.74 -25.83
N THR A 437 -7.26 -18.00 -25.96
CA THR A 437 -8.12 -18.69 -25.00
C THR A 437 -7.41 -19.88 -24.37
N LEU A 438 -7.48 -20.00 -23.04
CA LEU A 438 -7.16 -21.21 -22.28
C LEU A 438 -8.45 -21.75 -21.72
N GLN A 439 -8.80 -22.97 -22.07
CA GLN A 439 -10.03 -23.63 -21.63
C GLN A 439 -9.77 -24.99 -21.04
N ALA A 440 -10.38 -25.29 -19.89
CA ALA A 440 -10.36 -26.61 -19.30
C ALA A 440 -11.28 -27.60 -20.05
N GLU A 441 -10.79 -28.84 -20.21
CA GLU A 441 -11.58 -29.99 -20.62
C GLU A 441 -11.69 -30.96 -19.42
N GLY A 442 -12.82 -30.92 -18.74
CA GLY A 442 -13.03 -31.63 -17.47
C GLY A 442 -12.44 -30.88 -16.28
N LYS A 443 -12.02 -31.64 -15.25
CA LYS A 443 -11.45 -31.01 -14.04
C LYS A 443 -9.96 -30.72 -14.21
N VAL A 444 -9.59 -29.47 -14.19
CA VAL A 444 -8.22 -28.98 -14.33
C VAL A 444 -7.86 -28.16 -13.12
N ALA A 445 -6.81 -28.53 -12.39
CA ALA A 445 -6.27 -27.77 -11.28
C ALA A 445 -4.82 -27.32 -11.60
N ILE A 446 -4.53 -26.04 -11.38
CA ILE A 446 -3.18 -25.46 -11.54
C ILE A 446 -2.69 -24.98 -10.16
N ARG A 447 -1.47 -25.38 -9.77
CA ARG A 447 -0.87 -25.02 -8.46
C ARG A 447 -0.33 -23.59 -8.42
N GLY A 448 -1.11 -22.65 -8.93
CA GLY A 448 -0.80 -21.24 -9.11
C GLY A 448 -0.56 -20.86 -10.57
N LEU A 449 -1.11 -19.71 -10.95
CA LEU A 449 -0.99 -19.19 -12.31
C LEU A 449 -0.60 -17.69 -12.27
N LEU A 450 0.55 -17.36 -12.88
CA LEU A 450 0.93 -15.98 -13.15
C LEU A 450 0.52 -15.62 -14.58
N LEU A 451 -0.36 -14.62 -14.72
CA LEU A 451 -0.83 -14.10 -16.02
C LEU A 451 -0.27 -12.69 -16.24
N ASP A 452 0.94 -12.60 -16.82
CA ASP A 452 1.57 -11.35 -17.21
C ASP A 452 1.12 -10.89 -18.61
N ALA A 453 0.65 -11.84 -19.43
CA ALA A 453 0.14 -11.58 -20.77
C ALA A 453 -1.15 -10.77 -20.76
N SER A 454 -1.39 -10.07 -21.85
CA SER A 454 -2.61 -9.34 -22.12
C SER A 454 -3.45 -10.05 -23.20
N TYR A 455 -4.77 -9.78 -23.19
CA TYR A 455 -5.71 -10.33 -24.16
C TYR A 455 -5.82 -11.86 -24.13
N TRP A 456 -6.02 -12.39 -22.91
CA TRP A 456 -6.34 -13.78 -22.69
C TRP A 456 -7.75 -13.96 -22.14
N HIS A 457 -8.39 -15.04 -22.53
CA HIS A 457 -9.60 -15.57 -21.91
C HIS A 457 -9.24 -16.88 -21.20
N ILE A 458 -9.22 -16.86 -19.87
CA ILE A 458 -8.95 -18.03 -19.01
C ILE A 458 -10.28 -18.56 -18.53
N GLN A 459 -10.58 -19.84 -18.78
CA GLN A 459 -11.91 -20.38 -18.56
C GLN A 459 -11.93 -21.76 -17.90
N GLY A 460 -12.69 -21.89 -16.80
CA GLY A 460 -13.10 -23.17 -16.23
C GLY A 460 -12.01 -23.96 -15.51
N ILE A 461 -11.00 -23.31 -14.96
CA ILE A 461 -9.91 -23.94 -14.21
C ILE A 461 -10.06 -23.76 -12.71
N ASP A 462 -9.50 -24.69 -11.95
CA ASP A 462 -9.22 -24.53 -10.53
C ASP A 462 -7.79 -24.00 -10.33
N VAL A 463 -7.58 -23.10 -9.33
CA VAL A 463 -6.26 -22.62 -8.94
C VAL A 463 -6.04 -22.86 -7.45
N THR A 464 -4.97 -23.58 -7.10
CA THR A 464 -4.70 -24.03 -5.73
C THR A 464 -3.25 -23.77 -5.33
N GLU A 465 -2.94 -23.84 -4.04
CA GLU A 465 -1.61 -23.67 -3.43
C GLU A 465 -1.02 -22.29 -3.59
N LYS A 466 -1.02 -21.72 -4.78
CA LYS A 466 -0.55 -20.37 -5.11
C LYS A 466 -1.60 -19.62 -5.90
N SER A 467 -1.69 -18.33 -5.70
CA SER A 467 -2.69 -17.45 -6.32
C SER A 467 -2.78 -17.52 -7.85
N LEU A 468 -3.94 -17.17 -8.39
CA LEU A 468 -4.00 -16.60 -9.74
C LEU A 468 -3.63 -15.11 -9.64
N ARG A 469 -2.44 -14.76 -10.16
CA ARG A 469 -1.98 -13.36 -10.24
C ARG A 469 -2.09 -12.84 -11.65
N VAL A 470 -2.81 -11.74 -11.83
CA VAL A 470 -3.02 -11.08 -13.12
C VAL A 470 -2.24 -9.75 -13.11
N GLN A 471 -1.23 -9.66 -13.94
CA GLN A 471 -0.39 -8.46 -14.11
C GLN A 471 -0.55 -7.84 -15.51
N GLY A 472 -1.11 -8.60 -16.46
CA GLY A 472 -1.47 -8.12 -17.79
C GLY A 472 -2.78 -7.32 -17.81
N SER A 473 -3.18 -6.90 -19.00
CA SER A 473 -4.36 -6.08 -19.23
C SER A 473 -5.31 -6.73 -20.24
N HIS A 474 -6.59 -6.32 -20.22
CA HIS A 474 -7.60 -6.81 -21.17
C HIS A 474 -7.82 -8.33 -21.12
N ASN A 475 -7.68 -8.95 -19.94
CA ASN A 475 -7.93 -10.35 -19.75
C ASN A 475 -9.36 -10.60 -19.24
N LEU A 476 -9.95 -11.72 -19.66
CA LEU A 476 -11.19 -12.25 -19.13
C LEU A 476 -10.89 -13.52 -18.33
N ILE A 477 -11.22 -13.52 -17.04
CA ILE A 477 -11.12 -14.65 -16.13
C ILE A 477 -12.56 -15.11 -15.86
N GLU A 478 -12.94 -16.27 -16.36
CA GLU A 478 -14.33 -16.72 -16.34
C GLU A 478 -14.46 -18.14 -15.78
N ARG A 479 -15.37 -18.33 -14.83
CA ARG A 479 -15.62 -19.62 -14.16
C ARG A 479 -14.34 -20.26 -13.64
N VAL A 480 -13.55 -19.47 -12.90
CA VAL A 480 -12.35 -19.91 -12.21
C VAL A 480 -12.67 -20.07 -10.73
N THR A 481 -12.25 -21.21 -10.16
CA THR A 481 -12.35 -21.45 -8.72
C THR A 481 -10.95 -21.40 -8.11
N ALA A 482 -10.70 -20.44 -7.21
CA ALA A 482 -9.42 -20.30 -6.50
C ALA A 482 -9.59 -20.67 -5.03
N TYR A 483 -8.88 -21.70 -4.55
CA TYR A 483 -9.07 -22.15 -3.17
C TYR A 483 -7.82 -22.74 -2.55
N ARG A 484 -7.71 -22.60 -1.20
CA ARG A 484 -6.59 -23.10 -0.39
C ARG A 484 -5.23 -22.63 -0.90
N ASN A 485 -5.18 -21.38 -1.35
CA ASN A 485 -3.94 -20.73 -1.72
C ASN A 485 -3.24 -20.18 -0.47
N ASP A 486 -1.91 -20.08 -0.50
CA ASP A 486 -1.10 -19.51 0.58
C ASP A 486 -0.97 -17.97 0.49
N ASP A 487 -1.84 -17.34 -0.25
CA ASP A 487 -2.02 -15.90 -0.43
C ASP A 487 -3.45 -15.69 -1.00
N THR A 488 -3.80 -14.46 -1.40
CA THR A 488 -5.07 -14.12 -2.06
C THR A 488 -5.40 -15.09 -3.21
N GLY A 489 -6.66 -15.53 -3.33
CA GLY A 489 -7.07 -16.47 -4.37
C GLY A 489 -6.89 -15.95 -5.79
N ILE A 490 -7.56 -14.83 -6.13
CA ILE A 490 -7.41 -14.13 -7.43
C ILE A 490 -7.00 -12.69 -7.18
N GLN A 491 -5.82 -12.30 -7.68
CA GLN A 491 -5.28 -10.97 -7.48
C GLN A 491 -4.92 -10.28 -8.80
N ILE A 492 -5.45 -9.07 -9.02
CA ILE A 492 -5.00 -8.14 -10.06
C ILE A 492 -4.12 -7.09 -9.41
N SER A 493 -2.86 -6.97 -9.86
CA SER A 493 -1.89 -6.00 -9.37
C SER A 493 -0.72 -5.88 -10.34
N SER A 494 0.06 -4.80 -10.27
CA SER A 494 1.21 -4.62 -11.15
C SER A 494 2.52 -4.62 -10.38
N PRO A 495 3.64 -4.98 -11.03
CA PRO A 495 4.97 -4.85 -10.47
C PRO A 495 5.30 -3.40 -10.07
N GLU A 496 6.27 -3.24 -9.18
CA GLU A 496 6.80 -1.93 -8.84
C GLU A 496 7.60 -1.31 -9.99
N LYS A 497 7.64 0.02 -10.03
CA LYS A 497 8.52 0.82 -10.92
C LYS A 497 8.27 0.69 -12.42
N ILE A 498 7.15 0.09 -12.85
CA ILE A 498 6.84 0.04 -14.30
C ILE A 498 6.09 1.28 -14.79
N GLY A 499 5.59 2.12 -13.90
CA GLY A 499 4.78 3.31 -14.22
C GLY A 499 3.30 3.00 -14.46
N ARG A 500 2.45 3.97 -14.11
CA ARG A 500 0.98 3.85 -14.20
C ARG A 500 0.47 3.44 -15.59
N PRO A 501 1.03 3.92 -16.72
CA PRO A 501 0.55 3.53 -18.05
C PRO A 501 0.65 2.02 -18.35
N LEU A 502 1.52 1.31 -17.64
CA LEU A 502 1.70 -0.15 -17.78
C LEU A 502 0.96 -0.97 -16.72
N TRP A 503 0.21 -0.33 -15.81
CA TRP A 503 -0.52 -1.04 -14.76
C TRP A 503 -1.64 -1.91 -15.34
N ALA A 504 -1.90 -3.04 -14.71
CA ALA A 504 -2.94 -4.01 -15.07
C ALA A 504 -4.31 -3.31 -15.16
N SER A 505 -4.89 -3.29 -16.37
CA SER A 505 -6.06 -2.50 -16.70
C SER A 505 -7.06 -3.31 -17.52
N TYR A 506 -8.34 -2.95 -17.43
CA TYR A 506 -9.41 -3.52 -18.26
C TYR A 506 -9.55 -5.04 -18.16
N ASN A 507 -9.16 -5.63 -17.01
CA ASN A 507 -9.41 -7.05 -16.75
C ASN A 507 -10.82 -7.24 -16.19
N ARG A 508 -11.43 -8.36 -16.53
CA ARG A 508 -12.74 -8.78 -16.02
C ARG A 508 -12.63 -10.15 -15.37
N VAL A 509 -13.15 -10.26 -14.15
CA VAL A 509 -13.33 -11.55 -13.45
C VAL A 509 -14.83 -11.78 -13.35
N VAL A 510 -15.30 -12.89 -13.92
CA VAL A 510 -16.73 -13.13 -14.10
C VAL A 510 -17.07 -14.56 -13.65
N ASP A 511 -18.22 -14.73 -13.00
CA ASP A 511 -18.78 -16.05 -12.61
C ASP A 511 -17.76 -16.93 -11.86
N SER A 512 -16.92 -16.32 -11.01
CA SER A 512 -15.78 -16.98 -10.38
C SER A 512 -15.93 -17.07 -8.86
N GLU A 513 -15.30 -18.07 -8.26
CA GLU A 513 -15.38 -18.36 -6.83
C GLU A 513 -13.99 -18.36 -6.21
N SER A 514 -13.88 -17.83 -4.97
CA SER A 514 -12.60 -17.82 -4.25
C SER A 514 -12.82 -18.06 -2.76
N TYR A 515 -12.24 -19.14 -2.21
CA TYR A 515 -12.52 -19.55 -0.83
C TYR A 515 -11.39 -20.29 -0.13
N ALA A 516 -11.43 -20.28 1.20
CA ALA A 516 -10.51 -20.98 2.09
C ALA A 516 -9.03 -20.67 1.79
N ASN A 517 -8.73 -19.43 1.35
CA ASN A 517 -7.36 -18.98 1.16
C ASN A 517 -6.77 -18.52 2.50
N GLU A 518 -5.55 -18.97 2.81
CA GLU A 518 -4.89 -18.71 4.09
C GLU A 518 -3.37 -18.57 3.89
N ASP A 519 -2.83 -17.37 4.05
CA ASP A 519 -1.39 -17.13 4.06
C ASP A 519 -0.73 -17.68 5.34
N PRO A 520 0.57 -17.99 5.33
CA PRO A 520 1.28 -18.50 6.52
C PRO A 520 1.21 -17.59 7.76
N GLY A 521 0.98 -16.29 7.55
CA GLY A 521 0.78 -15.31 8.61
C GLY A 521 -0.65 -15.21 9.11
N LYS A 522 -1.61 -15.76 8.38
CA LYS A 522 -3.07 -15.71 8.62
C LYS A 522 -3.62 -14.29 8.69
N ILE A 523 -3.16 -13.40 7.80
CA ILE A 523 -3.47 -11.97 7.86
C ILE A 523 -3.64 -11.26 6.51
N ASN A 524 -3.41 -11.92 5.36
CA ASN A 524 -3.39 -11.23 4.08
C ASN A 524 -4.03 -12.00 2.90
N ALA A 525 -4.59 -13.17 3.11
CA ALA A 525 -5.15 -13.96 2.02
C ALA A 525 -6.64 -13.64 1.81
N ASP A 526 -6.91 -12.79 0.84
CA ASP A 526 -8.26 -12.41 0.42
C ASP A 526 -8.88 -13.45 -0.53
N GLY A 527 -10.19 -13.34 -0.76
CA GLY A 527 -10.85 -14.03 -1.87
C GLY A 527 -10.41 -13.42 -3.21
N PHE A 528 -10.78 -12.18 -3.44
CA PHE A 528 -10.41 -11.40 -4.62
C PHE A 528 -9.73 -10.10 -4.20
N ALA A 529 -8.62 -9.76 -4.86
CA ALA A 529 -7.96 -8.50 -4.65
C ALA A 529 -7.70 -7.78 -5.97
N VAL A 530 -8.06 -6.50 -6.03
CA VAL A 530 -7.71 -5.59 -7.13
C VAL A 530 -7.01 -4.41 -6.47
N LYS A 531 -5.74 -4.59 -6.15
CA LYS A 531 -5.01 -3.75 -5.22
C LYS A 531 -3.57 -3.48 -5.63
N MET A 532 -2.99 -2.40 -5.11
CA MET A 532 -1.58 -2.04 -5.27
C MET A 532 -1.13 -1.92 -6.73
N ARG A 533 -1.18 -0.70 -7.27
CA ARG A 533 -0.79 -0.36 -8.65
C ARG A 533 -1.70 -1.02 -9.70
N VAL A 534 -2.93 -0.60 -9.71
CA VAL A 534 -3.96 -1.08 -10.63
C VAL A 534 -4.40 0.06 -11.53
N GLY A 535 -4.48 -0.20 -12.84
CA GLY A 535 -4.97 0.75 -13.84
C GLY A 535 -6.49 0.76 -13.95
N GLU A 536 -7.00 1.45 -14.95
CA GLU A 536 -8.43 1.71 -15.14
C GLU A 536 -9.19 0.48 -15.65
N GLY A 537 -10.51 0.47 -15.42
CA GLY A 537 -11.46 -0.41 -16.13
C GLY A 537 -11.50 -1.86 -15.64
N ASN A 538 -10.88 -2.19 -14.50
CA ASN A 538 -10.98 -3.53 -13.92
C ASN A 538 -12.37 -3.76 -13.29
N ARG A 539 -12.95 -4.94 -13.47
CA ARG A 539 -14.31 -5.31 -13.03
C ARG A 539 -14.36 -6.70 -12.43
N LEU A 540 -15.19 -6.86 -11.41
CA LEU A 540 -15.55 -8.14 -10.78
C LEU A 540 -17.08 -8.29 -10.87
N GLU A 541 -17.56 -9.36 -11.52
CA GLU A 541 -18.97 -9.54 -11.83
C GLU A 541 -19.40 -10.97 -11.47
N ASN A 542 -20.49 -11.12 -10.74
CA ASN A 542 -21.04 -12.42 -10.32
C ASN A 542 -20.01 -13.30 -9.57
N CYS A 543 -19.17 -12.68 -8.73
CA CYS A 543 -18.11 -13.37 -8.01
C CYS A 543 -18.56 -13.75 -6.59
N TYR A 544 -18.05 -14.89 -6.08
CA TYR A 544 -18.33 -15.36 -4.73
C TYR A 544 -17.05 -15.57 -3.93
N ALA A 545 -16.88 -14.81 -2.84
CA ALA A 545 -15.75 -14.88 -1.91
C ALA A 545 -16.22 -15.37 -0.54
N HIS A 546 -15.68 -16.49 -0.03
CA HIS A 546 -16.11 -16.99 1.27
C HIS A 546 -15.01 -17.75 2.03
N ASP A 547 -15.12 -17.76 3.36
CA ASP A 547 -14.24 -18.50 4.26
C ASP A 547 -12.73 -18.18 4.06
N ASN A 548 -12.38 -16.99 3.59
CA ASN A 548 -11.00 -16.54 3.47
C ASN A 548 -10.50 -15.99 4.80
N ILE A 549 -9.17 -16.08 5.03
CA ILE A 549 -8.57 -15.66 6.30
C ILE A 549 -8.52 -14.13 6.45
N ASP A 550 -8.65 -13.37 5.37
CA ASP A 550 -8.71 -11.92 5.37
C ASP A 550 -10.02 -11.44 4.71
N ASP A 551 -9.98 -10.54 3.76
CA ASP A 551 -11.16 -9.93 3.16
C ASP A 551 -11.79 -10.82 2.06
N GLY A 552 -13.09 -10.65 1.82
CA GLY A 552 -13.73 -11.25 0.64
C GLY A 552 -13.25 -10.57 -0.63
N PHE A 553 -13.35 -9.24 -0.68
CA PHE A 553 -12.89 -8.39 -1.78
C PHE A 553 -12.04 -7.23 -1.23
N ASP A 554 -10.79 -7.09 -1.70
CA ASP A 554 -9.85 -6.08 -1.24
C ASP A 554 -9.40 -5.15 -2.37
N LEU A 555 -9.72 -3.85 -2.26
CA LEU A 555 -9.28 -2.79 -3.18
C LEU A 555 -8.22 -1.87 -2.54
N PHE A 556 -7.37 -2.40 -1.67
CA PHE A 556 -6.36 -1.63 -0.94
C PHE A 556 -5.44 -0.85 -1.88
N ASN A 557 -5.16 0.40 -1.52
CA ASN A 557 -4.31 1.29 -2.30
C ASN A 557 -3.29 2.00 -1.40
N LYS A 558 -2.01 1.76 -1.65
CA LYS A 558 -0.94 2.49 -0.99
C LYS A 558 -0.83 3.91 -1.52
N ILE A 559 -0.72 4.86 -0.60
CA ILE A 559 -0.68 6.28 -0.97
C ILE A 559 0.58 6.63 -1.77
N GLU A 560 1.72 6.03 -1.48
CA GLU A 560 2.98 6.27 -2.17
C GLU A 560 2.99 5.79 -3.62
N ASP A 561 2.19 4.79 -3.97
CA ASP A 561 2.04 4.31 -5.35
C ASP A 561 1.21 5.29 -6.21
N GLY A 562 0.44 6.16 -5.58
CA GLY A 562 -0.56 6.99 -6.24
C GLY A 562 -1.91 6.29 -6.38
N ALA A 563 -2.91 7.02 -6.88
CA ALA A 563 -4.28 6.50 -6.98
C ALA A 563 -4.38 5.33 -7.94
N ASN A 564 -5.01 4.23 -7.52
CA ASN A 564 -5.46 3.16 -8.41
C ASN A 564 -6.52 3.67 -9.40
N GLY A 565 -6.74 2.94 -10.48
CA GLY A 565 -7.91 3.11 -11.33
C GLY A 565 -9.20 2.73 -10.59
N VAL A 566 -10.32 3.24 -11.08
CA VAL A 566 -11.64 2.88 -10.55
C VAL A 566 -11.94 1.42 -10.85
N VAL A 567 -12.33 0.68 -9.82
CA VAL A 567 -12.79 -0.72 -9.91
C VAL A 567 -14.30 -0.76 -9.72
N VAL A 568 -14.96 -1.58 -10.52
CA VAL A 568 -16.41 -1.84 -10.42
C VAL A 568 -16.63 -3.27 -9.94
N ILE A 569 -17.44 -3.44 -8.87
CA ILE A 569 -17.88 -4.73 -8.37
C ILE A 569 -19.42 -4.80 -8.51
N GLU A 570 -19.92 -5.84 -9.15
CA GLU A 570 -21.35 -6.01 -9.38
C GLU A 570 -21.81 -7.46 -9.11
N ASN A 571 -23.03 -7.59 -8.60
CA ASN A 571 -23.72 -8.88 -8.42
C ASN A 571 -22.89 -9.93 -7.66
N SER A 572 -22.06 -9.48 -6.72
CA SER A 572 -21.07 -10.33 -6.06
C SER A 572 -21.44 -10.60 -4.59
N VAL A 573 -20.95 -11.68 -4.05
CA VAL A 573 -21.25 -12.11 -2.68
C VAL A 573 -19.96 -12.30 -1.88
N ALA A 574 -19.93 -11.78 -0.66
CA ALA A 574 -18.88 -12.04 0.33
C ALA A 574 -19.49 -12.62 1.60
N SER A 575 -19.08 -13.83 2.00
CA SER A 575 -19.63 -14.46 3.20
C SER A 575 -18.58 -15.14 4.06
N ASN A 576 -18.76 -15.05 5.37
CA ASN A 576 -17.95 -15.77 6.38
C ASN A 576 -16.42 -15.55 6.24
N ASN A 577 -15.98 -14.44 5.66
CA ASN A 577 -14.55 -14.10 5.65
C ASN A 577 -14.14 -13.62 7.03
N THR A 578 -12.88 -13.89 7.43
CA THR A 578 -12.39 -13.58 8.80
C THR A 578 -12.21 -12.08 9.02
N SER A 579 -12.12 -11.29 7.96
CA SER A 579 -12.07 -9.84 8.01
C SER A 579 -13.34 -9.24 7.38
N ASN A 580 -13.20 -8.37 6.38
CA ASN A 580 -14.33 -7.66 5.79
C ASN A 580 -14.95 -8.42 4.61
N GLY A 581 -16.19 -8.12 4.29
CA GLY A 581 -16.81 -8.57 3.04
C GLY A 581 -16.22 -7.82 1.84
N PHE A 582 -16.41 -6.50 1.81
CA PHE A 582 -15.92 -5.62 0.74
C PHE A 582 -15.16 -4.43 1.34
N LYS A 583 -13.86 -4.37 1.05
CA LYS A 583 -12.94 -3.33 1.48
C LYS A 583 -12.60 -2.44 0.30
N LEU A 584 -13.10 -1.20 0.29
CA LEU A 584 -13.14 -0.31 -0.86
C LEU A 584 -12.02 0.74 -0.86
N GLY A 585 -10.79 0.36 -0.55
CA GLY A 585 -9.63 1.25 -0.62
C GLY A 585 -8.67 1.14 0.55
N GLY A 586 -7.89 2.18 0.81
CA GLY A 586 -6.92 2.23 1.91
C GLY A 586 -6.10 3.51 1.95
N GLU A 587 -5.46 3.74 3.08
CA GLU A 587 -4.44 4.75 3.35
C GLU A 587 -4.80 6.19 2.94
N GLY A 588 -6.10 6.55 2.93
CA GLY A 588 -6.52 7.90 2.55
C GLY A 588 -6.38 8.22 1.05
N GLN A 589 -6.20 7.22 0.20
CA GLN A 589 -6.13 7.42 -1.24
C GLN A 589 -7.52 7.58 -1.85
N PRO A 590 -7.84 8.75 -2.45
CA PRO A 590 -9.19 9.03 -2.95
C PRO A 590 -9.43 8.34 -4.30
N VAL A 591 -10.16 7.23 -4.31
CA VAL A 591 -10.55 6.51 -5.52
C VAL A 591 -12.06 6.26 -5.49
N ALA A 592 -12.76 6.64 -6.56
CA ALA A 592 -14.22 6.53 -6.66
C ALA A 592 -14.66 5.13 -7.14
N HIS A 593 -14.32 4.08 -6.39
CA HIS A 593 -14.76 2.72 -6.68
C HIS A 593 -16.29 2.61 -6.65
N GLN A 594 -16.83 1.64 -7.34
CA GLN A 594 -18.27 1.41 -7.46
C GLN A 594 -18.62 -0.01 -7.06
N ILE A 595 -19.64 -0.16 -6.21
CA ILE A 595 -20.19 -1.46 -5.83
C ILE A 595 -21.70 -1.45 -5.94
N ARG A 596 -22.27 -2.44 -6.65
CA ARG A 596 -23.69 -2.54 -6.94
C ARG A 596 -24.22 -3.95 -6.81
N ASN A 597 -25.48 -4.06 -6.38
CA ASN A 597 -26.23 -5.31 -6.36
C ASN A 597 -25.49 -6.46 -5.66
N SER A 598 -24.67 -6.14 -4.65
CA SER A 598 -23.78 -7.11 -4.00
C SER A 598 -24.21 -7.39 -2.58
N LYS A 599 -23.79 -8.53 -2.03
CA LYS A 599 -24.21 -9.00 -0.70
C LYS A 599 -23.02 -9.33 0.19
N ALA A 600 -23.00 -8.78 1.41
CA ALA A 600 -22.05 -9.12 2.47
C ALA A 600 -22.79 -9.80 3.63
N THR A 601 -22.43 -11.00 4.03
CA THR A 601 -23.15 -11.71 5.09
C THR A 601 -22.19 -12.53 5.99
N GLY A 602 -22.35 -12.35 7.31
CA GLY A 602 -21.65 -13.16 8.31
C GLY A 602 -20.13 -12.97 8.33
N ASN A 603 -19.58 -11.90 7.73
CA ASN A 603 -18.14 -11.64 7.81
C ASN A 603 -17.77 -11.20 9.24
N HIS A 604 -16.55 -11.53 9.71
CA HIS A 604 -16.18 -11.35 11.10
C HIS A 604 -15.80 -9.91 11.47
N LEU A 605 -15.63 -9.03 10.48
CA LEU A 605 -15.53 -7.59 10.70
C LEU A 605 -16.68 -6.87 10.01
N ASP A 606 -16.41 -6.10 8.97
CA ASP A 606 -17.38 -5.24 8.33
C ASP A 606 -17.98 -5.89 7.07
N GLY A 607 -19.23 -5.60 6.78
CA GLY A 607 -19.84 -5.99 5.51
C GLY A 607 -19.28 -5.18 4.35
N PHE A 608 -19.45 -3.87 4.41
CA PHE A 608 -18.93 -2.90 3.45
C PHE A 608 -18.16 -1.81 4.18
N THR A 609 -16.90 -1.56 3.81
CA THR A 609 -16.06 -0.54 4.43
C THR A 609 -15.33 0.31 3.39
N ASP A 610 -15.27 1.63 3.63
CA ASP A 610 -14.42 2.54 2.86
C ASP A 610 -12.92 2.27 3.07
N ASN A 611 -12.57 1.61 4.15
CA ASN A 611 -11.19 1.41 4.60
C ASN A 611 -10.35 2.70 4.49
N PHE A 612 -10.90 3.82 4.99
CA PHE A 612 -10.26 5.14 4.96
C PHE A 612 -10.01 5.71 3.55
N ASN A 613 -10.74 5.25 2.54
CA ASN A 613 -10.76 5.87 1.21
C ASN A 613 -11.67 7.11 1.23
N PRO A 614 -11.14 8.33 1.10
CA PRO A 614 -11.92 9.56 1.10
C PRO A 614 -12.52 9.88 -0.29
N GLY A 615 -12.46 8.95 -1.22
CA GLY A 615 -13.01 9.12 -2.57
C GLY A 615 -14.53 9.13 -2.62
N LYS A 616 -15.07 9.55 -3.75
CA LYS A 616 -16.50 9.59 -4.01
C LYS A 616 -17.00 8.20 -4.43
N LEU A 617 -17.12 7.29 -3.46
CA LEU A 617 -17.59 5.93 -3.69
C LEU A 617 -19.04 5.91 -4.21
N VAL A 618 -19.38 4.92 -5.02
CA VAL A 618 -20.77 4.66 -5.47
C VAL A 618 -21.21 3.33 -4.89
N VAL A 619 -22.22 3.37 -4.01
CA VAL A 619 -22.70 2.21 -3.24
C VAL A 619 -24.20 2.06 -3.48
N GLU A 620 -24.60 1.12 -4.35
CA GLU A 620 -25.97 1.04 -4.86
C GLU A 620 -26.56 -0.37 -4.74
N ASN A 621 -27.77 -0.46 -4.19
CA ASN A 621 -28.57 -1.69 -4.11
C ASN A 621 -27.86 -2.88 -3.45
N ASN A 622 -27.03 -2.63 -2.45
CA ASN A 622 -26.30 -3.68 -1.76
C ASN A 622 -27.03 -4.13 -0.50
N ILE A 623 -26.80 -5.37 -0.10
CA ILE A 623 -27.41 -5.97 1.09
C ILE A 623 -26.33 -6.43 2.04
N ALA A 624 -26.35 -5.95 3.28
CA ALA A 624 -25.49 -6.40 4.36
C ALA A 624 -26.29 -7.09 5.45
N VAL A 625 -25.90 -8.32 5.84
CA VAL A 625 -26.63 -9.13 6.81
C VAL A 625 -25.69 -9.70 7.85
N ASP A 626 -25.92 -9.41 9.11
CA ASP A 626 -25.29 -10.06 10.28
C ASP A 626 -23.76 -10.12 10.21
N ASN A 627 -23.09 -9.11 9.62
CA ASN A 627 -21.64 -8.97 9.76
C ASN A 627 -21.32 -8.56 11.21
N GLN A 628 -20.26 -9.11 11.80
CA GLN A 628 -20.11 -9.06 13.27
C GLN A 628 -19.89 -7.64 13.79
N ARG A 629 -19.04 -6.84 13.16
CA ARG A 629 -18.72 -5.48 13.58
C ARG A 629 -19.74 -4.47 13.01
N PHE A 630 -19.57 -4.04 11.78
CA PHE A 630 -20.51 -3.16 11.08
C PHE A 630 -21.08 -3.85 9.84
N ASN A 631 -22.34 -3.59 9.50
CA ASN A 631 -22.80 -3.93 8.15
C ASN A 631 -22.28 -2.91 7.13
N TYR A 632 -22.32 -1.60 7.48
CA TYR A 632 -21.76 -0.52 6.68
C TYR A 632 -20.94 0.43 7.56
N ILE A 633 -19.68 0.70 7.14
CA ILE A 633 -18.85 1.72 7.78
C ILE A 633 -18.15 2.59 6.74
N PHE A 634 -18.57 3.86 6.64
CA PHE A 634 -18.03 4.88 5.75
C PHE A 634 -17.82 6.15 6.56
N ARG A 635 -16.58 6.56 6.75
CA ARG A 635 -16.14 7.49 7.80
C ARG A 635 -15.84 8.88 7.28
N PRO A 636 -16.09 9.95 8.05
CA PRO A 636 -15.60 11.28 7.72
C PRO A 636 -14.06 11.32 7.85
N SER A 637 -13.42 12.19 7.07
CA SER A 637 -12.00 12.47 7.26
C SER A 637 -11.75 13.14 8.63
N PRO A 638 -10.77 12.69 9.42
CA PRO A 638 -10.42 13.33 10.68
C PRO A 638 -9.76 14.70 10.49
N TYR A 639 -9.38 15.06 9.26
CA TYR A 639 -8.71 16.30 8.91
C TYR A 639 -9.67 17.39 8.39
N GLY A 640 -10.97 17.08 8.27
CA GLY A 640 -12.00 18.01 7.83
C GLY A 640 -11.93 18.40 6.34
N ASP A 641 -11.06 17.78 5.57
CA ASP A 641 -10.87 18.03 4.14
C ASP A 641 -11.86 17.27 3.25
N VAL A 642 -12.45 16.19 3.78
CA VAL A 642 -13.51 15.39 3.12
C VAL A 642 -14.65 15.19 4.09
N THR A 643 -15.84 15.64 3.70
CA THR A 643 -17.06 15.55 4.53
C THR A 643 -18.02 14.44 4.08
N THR A 644 -17.87 13.95 2.83
CA THR A 644 -18.70 12.89 2.25
C THR A 644 -17.82 11.83 1.61
N GLN A 645 -18.07 10.55 1.96
CA GLN A 645 -17.31 9.41 1.44
C GLN A 645 -17.90 8.82 0.16
N GLY A 646 -19.13 9.15 -0.18
CA GLY A 646 -19.76 8.62 -1.37
C GLY A 646 -21.25 8.92 -1.50
N THR A 647 -21.87 8.27 -2.48
CA THR A 647 -23.31 8.29 -2.75
C THR A 647 -23.88 6.92 -2.49
N PHE A 648 -24.98 6.89 -1.72
CA PHE A 648 -25.63 5.66 -1.27
C PHE A 648 -27.09 5.67 -1.74
N THR A 649 -27.50 4.60 -2.45
CA THR A 649 -28.86 4.44 -2.99
C THR A 649 -29.30 2.98 -2.86
N GLY A 650 -30.47 2.73 -2.30
CA GLY A 650 -31.10 1.41 -2.26
C GLY A 650 -30.40 0.35 -1.40
N ASN A 651 -29.50 0.74 -0.51
CA ASN A 651 -28.75 -0.23 0.30
C ASN A 651 -29.57 -0.68 1.53
N LEU A 652 -29.45 -1.95 1.87
CA LEU A 652 -30.16 -2.57 2.98
C LEU A 652 -29.18 -3.13 4.01
N SER A 653 -29.33 -2.71 5.26
CA SER A 653 -28.61 -3.25 6.41
C SER A 653 -29.59 -4.03 7.30
N ILE A 654 -29.31 -5.30 7.53
CA ILE A 654 -30.21 -6.21 8.23
C ILE A 654 -29.45 -6.89 9.37
N ARG A 655 -30.07 -6.88 10.56
CA ARG A 655 -29.65 -7.65 11.72
C ARG A 655 -30.77 -8.59 12.15
N ASN A 656 -30.48 -9.89 12.15
CA ASN A 656 -31.37 -10.93 12.69
C ASN A 656 -31.01 -11.25 14.15
N GLN A 657 -29.74 -10.99 14.53
CA GLN A 657 -29.23 -11.06 15.89
C GLN A 657 -28.72 -9.68 16.32
N PRO A 658 -28.73 -9.34 17.62
CA PRO A 658 -28.12 -8.11 18.09
C PRO A 658 -26.66 -8.03 17.61
N GLY A 659 -26.33 -6.99 16.88
CA GLY A 659 -24.96 -6.72 16.44
C GLY A 659 -24.20 -5.88 17.46
N GLU A 660 -22.88 -5.86 17.33
CA GLU A 660 -22.04 -5.12 18.26
C GLU A 660 -22.16 -3.61 18.06
N TYR A 661 -22.31 -3.15 16.80
CA TYR A 661 -22.33 -1.73 16.46
C TYR A 661 -23.45 -1.41 15.46
N ASP A 662 -23.98 -0.21 15.59
CA ASP A 662 -24.84 0.44 14.57
C ASP A 662 -23.97 0.82 13.34
N ASP A 663 -24.60 0.95 12.17
CA ASP A 663 -23.91 1.41 10.98
C ASP A 663 -23.39 2.84 11.12
N ALA A 664 -22.25 3.12 10.51
CA ALA A 664 -21.65 4.44 10.51
C ALA A 664 -21.43 4.90 9.05
N VAL A 665 -22.35 5.67 8.51
CA VAL A 665 -22.32 6.09 7.11
C VAL A 665 -22.38 7.61 7.01
N VAL A 666 -21.36 8.19 6.36
CA VAL A 666 -21.28 9.61 6.05
C VAL A 666 -21.17 9.77 4.52
N GLY A 667 -22.14 10.48 3.94
CA GLY A 667 -22.19 10.68 2.50
C GLY A 667 -23.51 11.29 2.04
N THR A 668 -23.73 11.26 0.73
CA THR A 668 -25.03 11.59 0.14
C THR A 668 -25.92 10.36 0.21
N ILE A 669 -26.89 10.37 1.12
CA ILE A 669 -27.76 9.23 1.43
C ILE A 669 -29.19 9.62 1.09
N ASP A 670 -29.84 8.90 0.17
CA ASP A 670 -31.25 9.08 -0.10
C ASP A 670 -32.12 8.20 0.81
N ASN A 671 -33.44 8.39 0.78
CA ASN A 671 -34.39 7.69 1.64
C ASN A 671 -34.70 6.25 1.17
N THR A 672 -34.07 5.75 0.14
CA THR A 672 -34.16 4.35 -0.30
C THR A 672 -33.21 3.44 0.48
N ASN A 673 -32.25 4.02 1.20
CA ASN A 673 -31.33 3.25 2.04
C ASN A 673 -31.95 2.97 3.42
N TYR A 674 -31.60 1.80 3.95
CA TYR A 674 -31.93 1.39 5.32
C TYR A 674 -30.66 0.97 6.05
N PHE A 675 -30.26 1.72 7.07
CA PHE A 675 -29.10 1.44 7.90
C PHE A 675 -29.48 1.12 9.34
N ILE A 676 -28.65 0.41 10.07
CA ILE A 676 -28.86 0.11 11.48
C ILE A 676 -28.60 1.37 12.31
N VAL A 677 -29.61 1.84 13.00
CA VAL A 677 -29.55 2.94 13.96
C VAL A 677 -30.29 2.51 15.24
N LYS A 678 -29.61 2.54 16.39
CA LYS A 678 -30.14 2.04 17.66
C LYS A 678 -30.69 0.60 17.57
N GLY A 679 -29.97 -0.24 16.83
CA GLY A 679 -30.31 -1.66 16.63
C GLY A 679 -31.45 -1.92 15.65
N LYS A 680 -32.00 -0.92 14.98
CA LYS A 680 -33.09 -1.05 14.00
C LYS A 680 -32.66 -0.61 12.62
N SER A 681 -33.12 -1.31 11.59
CA SER A 681 -32.93 -0.93 10.19
C SER A 681 -33.91 0.15 9.81
N VAL A 682 -33.45 1.40 9.66
CA VAL A 682 -34.28 2.56 9.37
C VAL A 682 -33.72 3.38 8.20
N ASN A 683 -34.62 4.03 7.45
CA ASN A 683 -34.22 4.98 6.41
C ASN A 683 -34.01 6.41 6.98
N ALA A 684 -33.64 7.34 6.11
CA ALA A 684 -33.37 8.73 6.49
C ALA A 684 -34.60 9.44 7.11
N ASP A 685 -35.82 9.01 6.77
CA ASP A 685 -37.08 9.53 7.35
C ASP A 685 -37.46 8.84 8.66
N GLY A 686 -36.65 7.90 9.16
CA GLY A 686 -36.92 7.12 10.37
C GLY A 686 -37.90 5.96 10.18
N LYS A 687 -38.27 5.63 8.95
CA LYS A 687 -39.14 4.49 8.65
C LYS A 687 -38.38 3.19 8.79
N GLU A 688 -38.89 2.25 9.57
CA GLU A 688 -38.31 0.93 9.77
C GLU A 688 -38.53 0.04 8.54
N LEU A 689 -37.49 -0.77 8.17
CA LEU A 689 -37.52 -1.70 7.07
C LEU A 689 -38.56 -2.81 7.30
N ASP A 690 -39.45 -3.01 6.34
CA ASP A 690 -40.34 -4.15 6.32
C ASP A 690 -39.59 -5.39 5.82
N LYS A 691 -39.12 -6.22 6.75
CA LYS A 691 -38.32 -7.43 6.45
C LYS A 691 -39.07 -8.45 5.58
N THR A 692 -40.39 -8.38 5.48
CA THR A 692 -41.17 -9.30 4.62
C THR A 692 -40.96 -9.03 3.14
N GLN A 693 -40.57 -7.80 2.80
CA GLN A 693 -40.30 -7.39 1.42
C GLN A 693 -38.88 -7.76 0.93
N VAL A 694 -37.99 -8.14 1.85
CA VAL A 694 -36.56 -8.46 1.52
C VAL A 694 -36.39 -9.93 1.10
N GLN A 695 -37.34 -10.80 1.39
CA GLN A 695 -37.24 -12.25 1.06
C GLN A 695 -37.42 -12.55 -0.44
N THR A 696 -37.66 -11.55 -1.28
CA THR A 696 -37.93 -11.71 -2.71
C THR A 696 -36.87 -11.10 -3.64
N GLN A 697 -35.73 -10.62 -3.09
CA GLN A 697 -34.63 -10.06 -3.90
C GLN A 697 -33.34 -10.95 -3.78
#